data_de7e6a7bf09c866a9612ba45cdad0d72
#
_entry.id   de7e6a7bf09c866a9612ba45cdad0d72
#
_cell.length_a   1.000
_cell.length_b   1.000
_cell.length_c   1.000
_cell.angle_alpha   90.00
_cell.angle_beta   90.00
_cell.angle_gamma   90.00
#
_symmetry.space_group_name_H-M   'P 1'
#
loop_
_entity.id
_entity.type
_entity.pdbx_description
1 polymer ?
#
loop_
_entity_poly.entity_id
_entity_poly.type
_entity_poly.pdbx_seq_one_letter_code
_entity_poly.pdbx_strand_id
1 'polypeptide(L)'
;MSKTRNNHYVPEWYQKGFWQPGKATLAYLNLKPDTFIWSDGSVGRKHALHLAPPARAFVQRDLYSTFFGTAVVDEIERKLFGDIDTRGANAVRAFSGVDPVECHQNFETLFEYIDIQKLRTPKGLAWLNAQYPSLTQNELMMEMQAIRMMHCTIWTEGVREIVSAAESAVKFIVSDHPVTVFNPSAPPDSKTCAYPHEPGIELKGTQTLFPFDRDHCLILTNLEFAEDPTTDPLAKRTFPRRFRTSMVRTDAFIRSRKLTTEEVEAVNRVIRTRAYKFVAAGEEAWLPEPVTNAKNWRALGEVLLPPSDQLFGFGGEMYVRYESGDVHYQDAFGRTEKEREFLKKPPIEKELKPRDLCGCGSDKDYADCCKRKPVHLRPAWGELSIRERNLALFRGIENILSFRPDQDWTEVRKSITDEKISKIYSVYEALWPLETDLLALLPKPDGTARAVYTGMLDATKITETGLGASLLFGELLIQHPFVNPRVMKGEYNPVKNPKAYRQEVLKSVLFFMQVMPLVEAGIVNLFPDPWDFDYHLRQRTLLLAEERWRVLKPLISKEDSGFEELASAEFRRTLYQLSEKGQRAMFKRRAPQMGPEEIEKMLDGMRALKEEDPFAVLQEGACLDSGEEGAQLAAFKLAPNFEMAMYVAQAKGAAIITDHPLRWKEILFAILMRNGDLVHNLRGLDQAIRSASFSMAQHCGEIFEWWLEKQPRPHVPVLRDAYRYLSRVDARGVKPNFEQRLAIQFTRAHKEYETAIAKAGLMRQEARIQCAFPNGGIYDSTITRLLLMSSSEHHVQNVPMALYFDAKHQNHQTR
;
A
#
# COMPACT_ATOMS: atom_id res chain seq x y z
N MET A 1 3.67 4.73 -32.88
CA MET A 1 2.56 5.56 -32.38
C MET A 1 3.12 6.85 -31.81
N SER A 2 2.52 8.00 -32.07
CA SER A 2 2.98 9.29 -31.51
C SER A 2 2.76 9.28 -30.00
N LYS A 3 3.78 9.66 -29.22
CA LYS A 3 3.68 9.78 -27.76
C LYS A 3 2.87 11.04 -27.43
N THR A 4 1.84 10.87 -26.59
CA THR A 4 1.03 11.98 -26.10
C THR A 4 1.79 12.66 -24.96
N ARG A 5 2.28 13.87 -25.18
CA ARG A 5 3.05 14.65 -24.20
C ARG A 5 2.25 15.81 -23.59
N ASN A 6 1.15 16.21 -24.22
CA ASN A 6 0.26 17.25 -23.72
C ASN A 6 -0.92 16.59 -23.02
N ASN A 7 -0.91 16.64 -21.70
CA ASN A 7 -1.92 15.98 -20.87
C ASN A 7 -3.00 16.96 -20.47
N HIS A 8 -4.24 16.71 -20.91
CA HIS A 8 -5.40 17.43 -20.42
C HIS A 8 -5.82 16.86 -19.06
N TYR A 9 -5.49 17.54 -17.97
CA TYR A 9 -5.87 17.13 -16.63
C TYR A 9 -7.33 17.46 -16.27
N VAL A 10 -7.97 18.33 -17.03
CA VAL A 10 -9.43 18.49 -17.12
C VAL A 10 -9.83 18.19 -18.57
N PRO A 11 -10.54 17.07 -18.86
CA PRO A 11 -10.82 16.65 -20.22
C PRO A 11 -11.58 17.69 -21.03
N GLU A 12 -11.31 17.77 -22.33
CA GLU A 12 -12.02 18.69 -23.23
C GLU A 12 -13.53 18.47 -23.25
N TRP A 13 -13.97 17.20 -23.28
CA TRP A 13 -15.39 16.87 -23.29
C TRP A 13 -16.12 17.40 -22.06
N TYR A 14 -15.46 17.37 -20.89
CA TYR A 14 -15.99 17.86 -19.64
C TYR A 14 -16.09 19.39 -19.66
N GLN A 15 -15.03 20.09 -20.11
CA GLN A 15 -15.02 21.54 -20.26
C GLN A 15 -16.16 22.03 -21.20
N LYS A 16 -16.47 21.25 -22.25
CA LYS A 16 -17.57 21.56 -23.20
C LYS A 16 -18.96 21.58 -22.54
N GLY A 17 -19.14 20.90 -21.41
CA GLY A 17 -20.37 20.96 -20.61
C GLY A 17 -20.69 22.35 -20.05
N PHE A 18 -19.70 23.25 -19.98
CA PHE A 18 -19.86 24.60 -19.45
C PHE A 18 -20.02 25.68 -20.54
N TRP A 19 -20.08 25.30 -21.78
CA TRP A 19 -20.30 26.25 -22.89
C TRP A 19 -21.68 26.92 -22.85
N GLN A 20 -21.71 28.16 -23.30
CA GLN A 20 -22.94 28.78 -23.72
C GLN A 20 -23.41 28.19 -25.08
N PRO A 21 -24.72 28.01 -25.29
CA PRO A 21 -25.22 27.61 -26.59
C PRO A 21 -24.73 28.55 -27.70
N GLY A 22 -24.17 27.96 -28.73
CA GLY A 22 -23.66 28.71 -29.90
C GLY A 22 -22.24 29.29 -29.71
N LYS A 23 -21.58 29.16 -28.55
CA LYS A 23 -20.19 29.55 -28.33
C LYS A 23 -19.29 28.31 -28.25
N ALA A 24 -18.06 28.43 -28.73
CA ALA A 24 -17.04 27.35 -28.70
C ALA A 24 -15.83 27.69 -27.81
N THR A 25 -16.01 28.71 -26.98
CA THR A 25 -14.96 29.19 -26.05
C THR A 25 -15.52 29.37 -24.65
N LEU A 26 -14.62 29.29 -23.67
CA LEU A 26 -14.90 29.64 -22.28
C LEU A 26 -14.07 30.87 -21.88
N ALA A 27 -14.57 31.63 -20.92
CA ALA A 27 -13.85 32.68 -20.24
C ALA A 27 -12.99 32.10 -19.14
N TYR A 28 -11.67 32.04 -19.32
CA TYR A 28 -10.69 31.55 -18.36
C TYR A 28 -10.14 32.70 -17.55
N LEU A 29 -10.27 32.61 -16.24
CA LEU A 29 -9.70 33.55 -15.28
C LEU A 29 -8.47 32.91 -14.63
N ASN A 30 -7.30 33.52 -14.85
CA ASN A 30 -6.07 33.17 -14.15
C ASN A 30 -6.07 33.87 -12.77
N LEU A 31 -6.14 33.08 -11.70
CA LEU A 31 -6.14 33.56 -10.32
C LEU A 31 -4.75 34.03 -9.85
N LYS A 32 -3.70 33.63 -10.55
CA LYS A 32 -2.30 33.97 -10.27
C LYS A 32 -1.59 34.42 -11.57
N PRO A 33 -1.99 35.59 -12.13
CA PRO A 33 -1.40 36.05 -13.39
C PRO A 33 0.08 36.36 -13.20
N ASP A 34 0.89 35.93 -14.19
CA ASP A 34 2.32 36.16 -14.19
C ASP A 34 2.61 37.66 -14.19
N THR A 35 3.62 38.04 -13.45
CA THR A 35 4.19 39.40 -13.48
C THR A 35 5.38 39.46 -14.44
N PHE A 36 5.58 40.60 -15.07
CA PHE A 36 6.75 40.88 -15.91
C PHE A 36 7.29 42.28 -15.60
N ILE A 37 8.55 42.46 -15.82
CA ILE A 37 9.22 43.75 -15.57
C ILE A 37 9.37 44.44 -16.94
N TRP A 38 8.85 45.64 -17.02
CA TRP A 38 9.06 46.53 -18.17
C TRP A 38 10.50 47.05 -18.22
N SER A 39 10.90 47.55 -19.38
CA SER A 39 12.24 48.11 -19.58
C SER A 39 12.55 49.34 -18.70
N ASP A 40 11.53 49.97 -18.17
CA ASP A 40 11.60 51.10 -17.20
C ASP A 40 11.66 50.65 -15.72
N GLY A 41 11.70 49.32 -15.48
CA GLY A 41 11.73 48.75 -14.11
C GLY A 41 10.35 48.59 -13.46
N SER A 42 9.29 49.06 -14.09
CA SER A 42 7.92 48.89 -13.55
C SER A 42 7.44 47.45 -13.67
N VAL A 43 6.62 46.99 -12.70
CA VAL A 43 6.09 45.63 -12.69
C VAL A 43 4.69 45.62 -13.32
N GLY A 44 4.58 44.98 -14.46
CA GLY A 44 3.31 44.72 -15.13
C GLY A 44 2.73 43.34 -14.74
N ARG A 45 1.42 43.17 -14.91
CA ARG A 45 0.74 41.87 -14.79
C ARG A 45 0.08 41.53 -16.12
N LYS A 46 0.16 40.26 -16.52
CA LYS A 46 -0.58 39.75 -17.67
C LYS A 46 -2.08 39.84 -17.41
N HIS A 47 -2.87 39.98 -18.49
CA HIS A 47 -4.34 39.92 -18.36
C HIS A 47 -4.76 38.60 -17.69
N ALA A 48 -5.56 38.74 -16.63
CA ALA A 48 -6.05 37.59 -15.87
C ALA A 48 -7.11 36.79 -16.65
N LEU A 49 -7.95 37.50 -17.40
CA LEU A 49 -9.07 36.93 -18.14
C LEU A 49 -8.76 36.80 -19.63
N HIS A 50 -9.09 35.66 -20.21
CA HIS A 50 -8.96 35.41 -21.65
C HIS A 50 -10.00 34.40 -22.15
N LEU A 51 -10.41 34.53 -23.38
CA LEU A 51 -11.30 33.59 -24.06
C LEU A 51 -10.45 32.54 -24.78
N ALA A 52 -10.73 31.27 -24.58
CA ALA A 52 -10.02 30.18 -25.24
C ALA A 52 -10.93 28.95 -25.48
N PRO A 53 -10.66 28.15 -26.52
CA PRO A 53 -11.31 26.85 -26.68
C PRO A 53 -10.72 25.85 -25.68
N PRO A 54 -11.50 24.83 -25.23
CA PRO A 54 -11.05 23.78 -24.31
C PRO A 54 -9.75 23.09 -24.67
N ALA A 55 -9.48 22.89 -25.94
CA ALA A 55 -8.25 22.26 -26.45
C ALA A 55 -6.94 22.99 -26.07
N ARG A 56 -7.01 24.25 -25.64
CA ARG A 56 -5.85 25.05 -25.24
C ARG A 56 -5.74 25.30 -23.74
N ALA A 57 -6.68 24.80 -22.97
CA ALA A 57 -6.77 25.06 -21.55
C ALA A 57 -6.66 23.77 -20.71
N PHE A 58 -6.29 23.93 -19.45
CA PHE A 58 -6.12 22.84 -18.48
C PHE A 58 -5.21 21.72 -19.00
N VAL A 59 -4.11 22.11 -19.64
CA VAL A 59 -3.13 21.22 -20.25
C VAL A 59 -1.76 21.43 -19.61
N GLN A 60 -1.06 20.33 -19.34
CA GLN A 60 0.32 20.36 -18.88
C GLN A 60 1.12 19.29 -19.60
N ARG A 61 2.36 19.64 -19.98
CA ARG A 61 3.25 18.72 -20.66
C ARG A 61 3.82 17.70 -19.68
N ASP A 62 3.85 16.42 -20.08
CA ASP A 62 4.46 15.30 -19.35
C ASP A 62 3.93 15.11 -17.90
N LEU A 63 2.70 15.54 -17.61
CA LEU A 63 2.13 15.50 -16.24
C LEU A 63 2.04 14.08 -15.68
N TYR A 64 1.72 13.08 -16.52
CA TYR A 64 1.52 11.67 -16.13
C TYR A 64 2.58 10.75 -16.73
N SER A 65 3.57 11.29 -17.36
CA SER A 65 4.62 10.48 -17.97
C SER A 65 5.46 9.82 -16.89
N THR A 66 5.56 8.50 -16.94
CA THR A 66 6.50 7.75 -16.10
C THR A 66 7.83 7.67 -16.83
N PHE A 67 8.91 7.90 -16.09
CA PHE A 67 10.24 7.88 -16.64
C PHE A 67 10.97 6.61 -16.23
N PHE A 68 11.35 5.79 -17.21
CA PHE A 68 12.22 4.64 -17.03
C PHE A 68 13.58 4.94 -17.63
N GLY A 69 14.49 5.50 -16.82
CA GLY A 69 15.74 6.06 -17.33
C GLY A 69 15.48 7.21 -18.29
N THR A 70 15.93 7.11 -19.54
CA THR A 70 15.67 8.10 -20.61
C THR A 70 14.37 7.85 -21.38
N ALA A 71 13.71 6.73 -21.17
CA ALA A 71 12.45 6.40 -21.83
C ALA A 71 11.26 7.02 -21.11
N VAL A 72 10.45 7.76 -21.87
CA VAL A 72 9.16 8.32 -21.42
C VAL A 72 8.07 7.32 -21.78
N VAL A 73 7.28 6.89 -20.78
CA VAL A 73 6.18 5.95 -20.96
C VAL A 73 4.87 6.67 -20.69
N ASP A 74 3.99 6.69 -21.66
CA ASP A 74 2.65 7.31 -21.61
C ASP A 74 1.52 6.27 -21.38
N GLU A 75 1.89 5.06 -20.96
CA GLU A 75 0.92 3.96 -20.79
C GLU A 75 -0.12 4.24 -19.70
N ILE A 76 0.26 4.96 -18.65
CA ILE A 76 -0.67 5.36 -17.58
C ILE A 76 -1.75 6.27 -18.14
N GLU A 77 -1.36 7.27 -18.93
CA GLU A 77 -2.34 8.15 -19.55
C GLU A 77 -3.26 7.40 -20.50
N ARG A 78 -2.68 6.57 -21.37
CA ARG A 78 -3.44 5.89 -22.42
C ARG A 78 -4.33 4.77 -21.91
N LYS A 79 -3.82 3.91 -21.00
CA LYS A 79 -4.56 2.73 -20.51
C LYS A 79 -5.45 3.03 -19.30
N LEU A 80 -4.98 3.88 -18.38
CA LEU A 80 -5.70 4.16 -17.16
C LEU A 80 -6.66 5.35 -17.31
N PHE A 81 -6.19 6.46 -17.87
CA PHE A 81 -7.01 7.65 -18.02
C PHE A 81 -7.85 7.68 -19.29
N GLY A 82 -7.37 7.08 -20.40
CA GLY A 82 -8.11 7.07 -21.65
C GLY A 82 -9.40 6.25 -21.56
N ASP A 83 -9.37 5.09 -20.94
CA ASP A 83 -10.56 4.25 -20.75
C ASP A 83 -11.53 4.89 -19.75
N ILE A 84 -11.03 5.37 -18.61
CA ILE A 84 -11.88 6.00 -17.60
C ILE A 84 -12.46 7.33 -18.08
N ASP A 85 -11.79 8.08 -18.96
CA ASP A 85 -12.33 9.31 -19.52
C ASP A 85 -13.54 9.03 -20.42
N THR A 86 -13.48 7.97 -21.22
CA THR A 86 -14.61 7.56 -22.06
C THR A 86 -15.80 7.07 -21.23
N ARG A 87 -15.55 6.19 -20.26
CA ARG A 87 -16.59 5.68 -19.34
C ARG A 87 -17.13 6.80 -18.45
N GLY A 88 -16.27 7.66 -17.94
CA GLY A 88 -16.62 8.81 -17.11
C GLY A 88 -17.48 9.84 -17.84
N ALA A 89 -17.22 10.08 -19.15
CA ALA A 89 -18.08 10.94 -19.96
C ALA A 89 -19.51 10.40 -20.05
N ASN A 90 -19.66 9.09 -20.21
CA ASN A 90 -20.99 8.45 -20.24
C ASN A 90 -21.65 8.53 -18.86
N ALA A 91 -20.90 8.28 -17.79
CA ALA A 91 -21.41 8.39 -16.43
C ALA A 91 -21.89 9.81 -16.10
N VAL A 92 -21.09 10.84 -16.36
CA VAL A 92 -21.46 12.24 -16.10
C VAL A 92 -22.73 12.61 -16.88
N ARG A 93 -22.85 12.19 -18.16
CA ARG A 93 -24.08 12.46 -18.96
C ARG A 93 -25.29 11.73 -18.40
N ALA A 94 -25.15 10.48 -17.97
CA ALA A 94 -26.23 9.72 -17.35
C ALA A 94 -26.76 10.43 -16.10
N PHE A 95 -25.87 11.01 -15.28
CA PHE A 95 -26.26 11.73 -14.06
C PHE A 95 -26.69 13.18 -14.27
N SER A 96 -26.31 13.81 -15.36
CA SER A 96 -26.94 15.07 -15.81
C SER A 96 -28.37 14.82 -16.33
N GLY A 97 -28.66 13.61 -16.80
CA GLY A 97 -30.01 13.12 -17.11
C GLY A 97 -30.76 12.65 -15.85
N VAL A 98 -31.95 12.09 -16.08
CA VAL A 98 -32.88 11.63 -15.02
C VAL A 98 -33.24 10.14 -15.14
N ASP A 99 -32.68 9.40 -16.07
CA ASP A 99 -32.99 7.98 -16.28
C ASP A 99 -32.36 7.14 -15.14
N PRO A 100 -33.18 6.50 -14.27
CA PRO A 100 -32.64 5.71 -13.16
C PRO A 100 -31.83 4.49 -13.61
N VAL A 101 -32.14 3.91 -14.77
CA VAL A 101 -31.44 2.72 -15.29
C VAL A 101 -30.03 3.11 -15.72
N GLU A 102 -29.89 4.20 -16.47
CA GLU A 102 -28.58 4.72 -16.87
C GLU A 102 -27.75 5.14 -15.65
N CYS A 103 -28.38 5.80 -14.65
CA CYS A 103 -27.71 6.14 -13.40
C CYS A 103 -27.22 4.89 -12.65
N HIS A 104 -28.05 3.86 -12.54
CA HIS A 104 -27.67 2.61 -11.88
C HIS A 104 -26.47 1.94 -12.59
N GLN A 105 -26.51 1.82 -13.91
CA GLN A 105 -25.44 1.20 -14.70
C GLN A 105 -24.11 1.95 -14.62
N ASN A 106 -24.16 3.26 -14.41
CA ASN A 106 -22.99 4.12 -14.37
C ASN A 106 -22.57 4.53 -12.93
N PHE A 107 -23.22 4.01 -11.89
CA PHE A 107 -23.05 4.45 -10.52
C PHE A 107 -21.59 4.32 -10.04
N GLU A 108 -21.01 3.14 -10.13
CA GLU A 108 -19.61 2.91 -9.73
C GLU A 108 -18.65 3.75 -10.58
N THR A 109 -18.87 3.79 -11.89
CA THR A 109 -18.03 4.53 -12.84
C THR A 109 -18.00 6.02 -12.54
N LEU A 110 -19.12 6.61 -12.09
CA LEU A 110 -19.17 8.02 -11.72
C LEU A 110 -18.20 8.31 -10.57
N PHE A 111 -18.26 7.54 -9.48
CA PHE A 111 -17.42 7.77 -8.32
C PHE A 111 -15.94 7.46 -8.59
N GLU A 112 -15.67 6.43 -9.38
CA GLU A 112 -14.32 6.16 -9.87
C GLU A 112 -13.76 7.32 -10.69
N TYR A 113 -14.58 7.92 -11.54
CA TYR A 113 -14.19 9.07 -12.35
C TYR A 113 -13.93 10.31 -11.48
N ILE A 114 -14.81 10.59 -10.52
CA ILE A 114 -14.65 11.72 -9.58
C ILE A 114 -13.32 11.60 -8.82
N ASP A 115 -13.00 10.41 -8.32
CA ASP A 115 -11.74 10.18 -7.60
C ASP A 115 -10.51 10.41 -8.49
N ILE A 116 -10.51 9.82 -9.66
CA ILE A 116 -9.42 10.04 -10.62
C ILE A 116 -9.31 11.52 -10.99
N GLN A 117 -10.44 12.19 -11.22
CA GLN A 117 -10.44 13.60 -11.55
C GLN A 117 -9.92 14.48 -10.42
N LYS A 118 -10.14 14.08 -9.16
CA LYS A 118 -9.57 14.74 -7.99
C LYS A 118 -8.04 14.63 -7.94
N LEU A 119 -7.53 13.42 -8.16
CA LEU A 119 -6.11 13.13 -7.95
C LEU A 119 -5.22 13.50 -9.14
N ARG A 120 -5.72 13.41 -10.38
CA ARG A 120 -4.90 13.62 -11.58
C ARG A 120 -4.59 15.08 -11.91
N THR A 121 -5.17 16.03 -11.22
CA THR A 121 -4.89 17.46 -11.43
C THR A 121 -3.53 17.86 -10.84
N PRO A 122 -2.91 18.97 -11.28
CA PRO A 122 -1.67 19.47 -10.69
C PRO A 122 -1.74 19.67 -9.18
N LYS A 123 -2.90 20.15 -8.67
CA LYS A 123 -3.13 20.28 -7.23
C LYS A 123 -3.23 18.93 -6.54
N GLY A 124 -3.95 17.97 -7.14
CA GLY A 124 -4.06 16.60 -6.62
C GLY A 124 -2.72 15.89 -6.52
N LEU A 125 -1.90 16.00 -7.55
CA LEU A 125 -0.54 15.45 -7.55
C LEU A 125 0.39 16.15 -6.55
N ALA A 126 0.27 17.48 -6.43
CA ALA A 126 1.03 18.24 -5.43
C ALA A 126 0.60 17.86 -3.99
N TRP A 127 -0.68 17.60 -3.77
CA TRP A 127 -1.20 17.09 -2.50
C TRP A 127 -0.62 15.71 -2.17
N LEU A 128 -0.63 14.79 -3.13
CA LEU A 128 -0.01 13.46 -2.97
C LEU A 128 1.48 13.57 -2.62
N ASN A 129 2.21 14.43 -3.32
CA ASN A 129 3.63 14.70 -3.04
C ASN A 129 3.85 15.25 -1.62
N ALA A 130 2.96 16.11 -1.15
CA ALA A 130 3.04 16.66 0.20
C ALA A 130 2.75 15.62 1.28
N GLN A 131 1.84 14.67 1.01
CA GLN A 131 1.55 13.55 1.91
C GLN A 131 2.69 12.52 1.93
N TYR A 132 3.31 12.28 0.78
CA TYR A 132 4.35 11.27 0.57
C TYR A 132 5.62 11.87 -0.02
N PRO A 133 6.32 12.76 0.69
CA PRO A 133 7.44 13.54 0.12
C PRO A 133 8.67 12.70 -0.24
N SER A 134 8.71 11.45 0.17
CA SER A 134 9.78 10.50 -0.16
C SER A 134 9.51 9.66 -1.40
N LEU A 135 8.28 9.70 -1.95
CA LEU A 135 7.91 8.92 -3.12
C LEU A 135 8.34 9.60 -4.42
N THR A 136 8.76 8.80 -5.37
CA THR A 136 8.99 9.23 -6.75
C THR A 136 7.67 9.39 -7.49
N GLN A 137 7.70 9.97 -8.70
CA GLN A 137 6.52 10.13 -9.54
C GLN A 137 5.83 8.77 -9.83
N ASN A 138 6.59 7.71 -10.05
CA ASN A 138 6.04 6.38 -10.31
C ASN A 138 5.31 5.82 -9.07
N GLU A 139 5.89 6.00 -7.89
CA GLU A 139 5.27 5.58 -6.61
C GLU A 139 4.01 6.37 -6.32
N LEU A 140 4.02 7.69 -6.60
CA LEU A 140 2.84 8.53 -6.47
C LEU A 140 1.69 8.08 -7.36
N MET A 141 2.00 7.66 -8.61
CA MET A 141 0.99 7.10 -9.50
C MET A 141 0.40 5.78 -8.94
N MET A 142 1.18 5.02 -8.20
CA MET A 142 0.68 3.83 -7.49
C MET A 142 -0.20 4.19 -6.30
N GLU A 143 0.21 5.15 -5.50
CA GLU A 143 -0.54 5.60 -4.32
C GLU A 143 -1.92 6.15 -4.67
N MET A 144 -2.04 6.84 -5.80
CA MET A 144 -3.34 7.30 -6.33
C MET A 144 -4.38 6.18 -6.42
N GLN A 145 -3.95 4.95 -6.72
CA GLN A 145 -4.87 3.82 -6.83
C GLN A 145 -5.32 3.30 -5.45
N ALA A 146 -4.45 3.36 -4.45
CA ALA A 146 -4.77 2.92 -3.10
C ALA A 146 -5.79 3.86 -2.41
N ILE A 147 -5.63 5.16 -2.61
CA ILE A 147 -6.52 6.19 -2.05
C ILE A 147 -7.93 6.11 -2.64
N ARG A 148 -8.05 5.76 -3.91
CA ARG A 148 -9.30 5.70 -4.66
C ARG A 148 -10.42 4.94 -3.94
N MET A 149 -10.09 3.81 -3.36
CA MET A 149 -11.07 2.95 -2.68
C MET A 149 -11.74 3.65 -1.50
N MET A 150 -10.95 4.37 -0.72
CA MET A 150 -11.46 5.09 0.46
C MET A 150 -12.39 6.22 0.02
N HIS A 151 -11.99 7.02 -0.95
CA HIS A 151 -12.78 8.13 -1.43
C HIS A 151 -14.14 7.67 -1.98
N CYS A 152 -14.14 6.68 -2.87
CA CYS A 152 -15.37 6.15 -3.45
C CYS A 152 -16.32 5.59 -2.39
N THR A 153 -15.78 4.90 -1.37
CA THR A 153 -16.61 4.39 -0.28
C THR A 153 -17.29 5.51 0.50
N ILE A 154 -16.53 6.54 0.91
CA ILE A 154 -17.09 7.68 1.66
C ILE A 154 -18.20 8.36 0.88
N TRP A 155 -18.00 8.60 -0.40
CA TRP A 155 -18.97 9.26 -1.25
C TRP A 155 -20.23 8.44 -1.53
N THR A 156 -20.08 7.14 -1.76
CA THR A 156 -21.23 6.26 -2.04
C THR A 156 -22.09 5.98 -0.81
N GLU A 157 -21.49 5.98 0.38
CA GLU A 157 -22.22 5.84 1.64
C GLU A 157 -22.89 7.15 2.12
N GLY A 158 -22.45 8.31 1.58
CA GLY A 158 -22.95 9.63 1.95
C GLY A 158 -24.27 10.00 1.27
N VAL A 159 -24.79 11.16 1.66
CA VAL A 159 -25.92 11.82 0.99
C VAL A 159 -25.44 12.38 -0.35
N ARG A 160 -26.18 12.07 -1.39
CA ARG A 160 -25.89 12.45 -2.77
C ARG A 160 -26.98 13.35 -3.29
N GLU A 161 -26.64 14.61 -3.54
CA GLU A 161 -27.55 15.60 -4.06
C GLU A 161 -27.08 16.16 -5.39
N ILE A 162 -27.95 16.27 -6.38
CA ILE A 162 -27.70 16.93 -7.66
C ILE A 162 -28.56 18.17 -7.72
N VAL A 163 -27.91 19.32 -7.49
CA VAL A 163 -28.58 20.62 -7.54
C VAL A 163 -28.59 21.18 -8.96
N SER A 164 -29.62 21.95 -9.27
CA SER A 164 -29.82 22.52 -10.61
C SER A 164 -29.73 24.05 -10.62
N ALA A 165 -28.94 24.60 -11.53
CA ALA A 165 -28.87 26.01 -11.89
C ALA A 165 -29.69 26.33 -13.15
N ALA A 166 -30.57 25.44 -13.63
CA ALA A 166 -31.29 25.63 -14.90
C ALA A 166 -32.12 26.94 -14.96
N GLU A 167 -32.70 27.36 -13.85
CA GLU A 167 -33.50 28.57 -13.71
C GLU A 167 -32.70 29.80 -13.25
N SER A 168 -31.43 29.62 -12.86
CA SER A 168 -30.55 30.71 -12.42
C SER A 168 -29.97 31.50 -13.60
N ALA A 169 -29.82 32.80 -13.41
CA ALA A 169 -29.11 33.67 -14.38
C ALA A 169 -27.60 33.38 -14.42
N VAL A 170 -27.02 32.95 -13.30
CA VAL A 170 -25.62 32.51 -13.20
C VAL A 170 -25.56 30.99 -13.26
N LYS A 171 -24.59 30.46 -13.98
CA LYS A 171 -24.41 29.01 -14.15
C LYS A 171 -23.15 28.54 -13.40
N PHE A 172 -23.04 27.23 -13.18
CA PHE A 172 -21.86 26.63 -12.56
C PHE A 172 -20.61 26.84 -13.41
N ILE A 173 -19.49 26.96 -12.72
CA ILE A 173 -18.17 27.15 -13.33
C ILE A 173 -17.34 25.87 -13.19
N VAL A 174 -16.28 25.76 -13.99
CA VAL A 174 -15.27 24.72 -13.90
C VAL A 174 -13.94 25.29 -13.43
N SER A 175 -13.21 24.53 -12.62
CA SER A 175 -11.86 24.89 -12.19
C SER A 175 -10.81 23.92 -12.73
N ASP A 176 -9.54 24.26 -12.56
CA ASP A 176 -8.41 23.38 -12.79
C ASP A 176 -8.28 22.26 -11.76
N HIS A 177 -9.17 22.24 -10.77
CA HIS A 177 -9.35 21.17 -9.79
C HIS A 177 -10.86 20.93 -9.60
N PRO A 178 -11.53 20.26 -10.56
CA PRO A 178 -13.00 20.20 -10.62
C PRO A 178 -13.67 19.56 -9.40
N VAL A 179 -13.03 18.58 -8.80
CA VAL A 179 -13.54 17.95 -7.56
C VAL A 179 -13.12 18.81 -6.38
N THR A 180 -14.04 19.63 -5.94
CA THR A 180 -13.81 20.67 -4.95
C THR A 180 -14.28 20.21 -3.58
N VAL A 181 -13.50 20.38 -2.52
CA VAL A 181 -13.89 20.08 -1.16
C VAL A 181 -14.14 21.33 -0.35
N PHE A 182 -15.18 21.29 0.47
CA PHE A 182 -15.59 22.32 1.40
C PHE A 182 -15.70 21.74 2.81
N ASN A 183 -15.26 22.50 3.81
CA ASN A 183 -15.57 22.23 5.22
C ASN A 183 -15.78 23.57 5.90
N PRO A 184 -16.90 23.78 6.62
CA PRO A 184 -17.25 25.08 7.21
C PRO A 184 -16.23 25.55 8.26
N SER A 185 -15.52 24.63 8.90
CA SER A 185 -14.48 24.92 9.89
C SER A 185 -13.06 24.97 9.33
N ALA A 186 -12.89 24.85 8.01
CA ALA A 186 -11.60 24.95 7.34
C ALA A 186 -11.62 26.08 6.29
N PRO A 187 -11.53 27.37 6.71
CA PRO A 187 -11.51 28.50 5.79
C PRO A 187 -10.23 28.52 4.93
N PRO A 188 -10.24 29.27 3.83
CA PRO A 188 -9.13 29.28 2.87
C PRO A 188 -7.77 29.68 3.44
N ASP A 189 -7.74 30.50 4.47
CA ASP A 189 -6.57 31.01 5.18
C ASP A 189 -6.08 30.07 6.28
N SER A 190 -6.78 28.96 6.53
CA SER A 190 -6.36 27.97 7.52
C SER A 190 -5.10 27.24 7.06
N LYS A 191 -4.22 26.87 8.00
CA LYS A 191 -3.02 26.07 7.73
C LYS A 191 -3.33 24.73 7.06
N THR A 192 -4.50 24.15 7.37
CA THR A 192 -4.97 22.88 6.78
C THR A 192 -5.39 23.02 5.33
N CYS A 193 -5.57 24.25 4.84
CA CYS A 193 -5.97 24.56 3.47
C CYS A 193 -4.88 25.31 2.68
N ALA A 194 -3.68 25.48 3.26
CA ALA A 194 -2.54 26.02 2.52
C ALA A 194 -2.18 25.07 1.38
N TYR A 195 -2.06 25.64 0.16
CA TYR A 195 -1.73 24.85 -1.03
C TYR A 195 -0.52 23.90 -0.77
N PRO A 196 -0.61 22.65 -1.17
CA PRO A 196 -1.68 21.98 -1.93
C PRO A 196 -2.78 21.33 -1.07
N HIS A 197 -2.76 21.56 0.24
CA HIS A 197 -3.66 20.90 1.18
C HIS A 197 -5.10 21.38 1.06
N GLU A 198 -6.01 20.50 1.46
CA GLU A 198 -7.44 20.73 1.58
C GLU A 198 -8.00 19.85 2.70
N PRO A 199 -9.22 20.15 3.22
CA PRO A 199 -9.85 19.31 4.23
C PRO A 199 -9.96 17.86 3.76
N GLY A 200 -9.63 16.90 4.63
CA GLY A 200 -9.82 15.51 4.34
C GLY A 200 -11.30 15.17 4.14
N ILE A 201 -11.60 14.33 3.14
CA ILE A 201 -13.01 13.91 2.89
C ILE A 201 -13.53 12.96 3.97
N GLU A 202 -12.66 12.40 4.78
CA GLU A 202 -12.98 11.58 5.95
C GLU A 202 -13.49 12.40 7.15
N LEU A 203 -13.43 13.73 7.10
CA LEU A 203 -13.96 14.61 8.15
C LEU A 203 -15.47 14.75 8.01
N LYS A 204 -16.21 14.70 9.13
CA LYS A 204 -17.69 14.71 9.14
C LYS A 204 -18.28 15.87 8.34
N GLY A 205 -17.82 17.10 8.59
CA GLY A 205 -18.33 18.30 7.92
C GLY A 205 -17.78 18.55 6.52
N THR A 206 -16.95 17.64 5.98
CA THR A 206 -16.43 17.85 4.64
C THR A 206 -17.44 17.41 3.58
N GLN A 207 -17.75 18.35 2.69
CA GLN A 207 -18.61 18.15 1.53
C GLN A 207 -17.76 18.17 0.25
N THR A 208 -18.14 17.38 -0.73
CA THR A 208 -17.48 17.34 -2.03
C THR A 208 -18.41 17.85 -3.11
N LEU A 209 -17.97 18.82 -3.87
CA LEU A 209 -18.70 19.44 -4.96
C LEU A 209 -18.07 19.00 -6.30
N PHE A 210 -18.91 18.55 -7.22
CA PHE A 210 -18.48 18.21 -8.56
C PHE A 210 -19.52 18.68 -9.59
N PRO A 211 -19.33 19.83 -10.25
CA PRO A 211 -20.20 20.29 -11.32
C PRO A 211 -20.15 19.31 -12.50
N PHE A 212 -21.28 18.78 -12.94
CA PHE A 212 -21.34 17.92 -14.13
C PHE A 212 -21.27 18.73 -15.41
N ASP A 213 -21.96 19.85 -15.39
CA ASP A 213 -22.04 20.81 -16.47
C ASP A 213 -22.45 22.18 -15.90
N ARG A 214 -22.76 23.13 -16.76
CA ARG A 214 -23.17 24.49 -16.35
C ARG A 214 -24.50 24.52 -15.56
N ASP A 215 -25.35 23.51 -15.74
CA ASP A 215 -26.69 23.47 -15.14
C ASP A 215 -26.82 22.52 -13.95
N HIS A 216 -25.89 21.58 -13.74
CA HIS A 216 -25.95 20.55 -12.72
C HIS A 216 -24.67 20.46 -11.91
N CYS A 217 -24.80 20.34 -10.58
CA CYS A 217 -23.68 20.10 -9.67
C CYS A 217 -24.02 19.01 -8.66
N LEU A 218 -23.16 18.02 -8.53
CA LEU A 218 -23.23 17.00 -7.47
C LEU A 218 -22.62 17.57 -6.18
N ILE A 219 -23.35 17.41 -5.08
CA ILE A 219 -22.90 17.70 -3.72
C ILE A 219 -22.98 16.41 -2.92
N LEU A 220 -21.85 16.00 -2.35
CA LEU A 220 -21.72 14.81 -1.54
C LEU A 220 -21.48 15.24 -0.11
N THR A 221 -22.31 14.76 0.83
CA THR A 221 -22.28 15.12 2.24
C THR A 221 -22.25 13.86 3.10
N ASN A 222 -21.40 13.80 4.11
CA ASN A 222 -21.45 12.68 5.06
C ASN A 222 -22.82 12.65 5.75
N LEU A 223 -23.45 11.47 5.84
CA LEU A 223 -24.79 11.33 6.42
C LEU A 223 -24.83 11.82 7.88
N GLU A 224 -23.83 11.50 8.69
CA GLU A 224 -23.72 11.96 10.08
C GLU A 224 -23.80 13.49 10.20
N PHE A 225 -23.20 14.22 9.26
CA PHE A 225 -23.24 15.68 9.22
C PHE A 225 -24.51 16.23 8.61
N ALA A 226 -25.10 15.52 7.66
CA ALA A 226 -26.39 15.92 7.06
C ALA A 226 -27.53 15.77 8.06
N GLU A 227 -27.51 14.75 8.93
CA GLU A 227 -28.51 14.53 9.99
C GLU A 227 -28.34 15.51 11.16
N ASP A 228 -27.09 15.80 11.55
CA ASP A 228 -26.78 16.75 12.61
C ASP A 228 -25.61 17.68 12.24
N PRO A 229 -25.90 18.82 11.58
CA PRO A 229 -24.87 19.81 11.21
C PRO A 229 -24.22 20.54 12.42
N THR A 230 -24.68 20.29 13.63
CA THR A 230 -24.09 20.88 14.86
C THR A 230 -22.88 20.07 15.36
N THR A 231 -22.67 18.87 14.85
CA THR A 231 -21.50 18.05 15.18
C THR A 231 -20.22 18.75 14.78
N ASP A 232 -19.09 18.42 15.45
CA ASP A 232 -17.78 18.98 15.07
C ASP A 232 -17.42 18.62 13.62
N PRO A 233 -17.35 19.61 12.71
CA PRO A 233 -17.05 19.35 11.31
C PRO A 233 -15.63 18.82 11.05
N LEU A 234 -14.71 18.97 12.01
CA LEU A 234 -13.33 18.47 11.91
C LEU A 234 -13.15 17.09 12.53
N ALA A 235 -14.16 16.55 13.22
CA ALA A 235 -14.13 15.17 13.69
C ALA A 235 -14.11 14.22 12.50
N LYS A 236 -13.37 13.11 12.61
CA LYS A 236 -13.39 12.06 11.60
C LYS A 236 -14.72 11.31 11.64
N ARG A 237 -15.27 11.00 10.46
CA ARG A 237 -16.36 10.03 10.38
C ARG A 237 -15.84 8.65 10.83
N THR A 238 -16.73 7.86 11.38
CA THR A 238 -16.38 6.50 11.81
C THR A 238 -16.34 5.58 10.59
N PHE A 239 -15.15 5.02 10.31
CA PHE A 239 -14.87 3.97 9.32
C PHE A 239 -15.18 4.27 7.85
N PRO A 240 -14.23 4.87 7.12
CA PRO A 240 -14.21 4.70 5.66
C PRO A 240 -13.97 3.23 5.36
N ARG A 241 -14.80 2.65 4.49
CA ARG A 241 -14.76 1.23 4.16
C ARG A 241 -14.23 1.01 2.76
N ARG A 242 -14.14 -0.27 2.41
CA ARG A 242 -13.78 -0.67 1.06
C ARG A 242 -14.95 -0.40 0.12
N PHE A 243 -14.66 0.34 -0.92
CA PHE A 243 -15.55 0.47 -2.07
C PHE A 243 -15.99 -0.92 -2.57
N ARG A 244 -17.25 -1.04 -3.00
CA ARG A 244 -17.88 -2.28 -3.48
C ARG A 244 -18.21 -3.33 -2.41
N THR A 245 -17.86 -3.10 -1.15
CA THR A 245 -18.32 -3.97 -0.06
C THR A 245 -19.55 -3.40 0.65
N SER A 246 -19.79 -2.11 0.52
CA SER A 246 -20.96 -1.44 1.06
C SER A 246 -22.16 -1.64 0.13
N MET A 247 -23.28 -2.01 0.70
CA MET A 247 -24.56 -2.05 -0.01
C MET A 247 -25.21 -0.69 0.07
N VAL A 248 -25.35 -0.01 -1.06
CA VAL A 248 -25.97 1.31 -1.15
C VAL A 248 -27.09 1.33 -2.19
N ARG A 249 -28.07 2.17 -1.96
CA ARG A 249 -29.15 2.39 -2.93
C ARG A 249 -28.59 3.26 -4.05
N THR A 250 -28.41 2.68 -5.21
CA THR A 250 -27.86 3.36 -6.39
C THR A 250 -28.86 4.33 -7.04
N ASP A 251 -30.13 4.22 -6.69
CA ASP A 251 -31.24 5.07 -7.14
C ASP A 251 -31.49 6.29 -6.21
N ALA A 252 -30.87 6.30 -5.03
CA ALA A 252 -31.06 7.38 -4.06
C ALA A 252 -30.19 8.59 -4.42
N PHE A 253 -30.82 9.61 -5.00
CA PHE A 253 -30.25 10.94 -5.23
C PHE A 253 -31.33 12.00 -4.94
N ILE A 254 -30.97 13.05 -4.21
CA ILE A 254 -31.81 14.23 -4.05
C ILE A 254 -31.66 15.09 -5.31
N ARG A 255 -32.75 15.45 -5.95
CA ARG A 255 -32.77 16.28 -7.17
C ARG A 255 -33.80 17.40 -7.11
N SER A 256 -34.31 17.68 -5.90
CA SER A 256 -35.46 18.60 -5.72
C SER A 256 -35.04 20.07 -5.77
N ARG A 257 -33.76 20.39 -5.43
CA ARG A 257 -33.33 21.77 -5.34
C ARG A 257 -32.93 22.38 -6.67
N LYS A 258 -33.67 23.47 -7.01
CA LYS A 258 -33.29 24.43 -8.03
C LYS A 258 -32.71 25.64 -7.30
N LEU A 259 -31.45 25.92 -7.53
CA LEU A 259 -30.75 26.97 -6.82
C LEU A 259 -31.10 28.36 -7.38
N THR A 260 -31.23 29.33 -6.47
CA THR A 260 -31.29 30.76 -6.82
C THR A 260 -29.94 31.22 -7.37
N THR A 261 -29.93 32.43 -7.96
CA THR A 261 -28.69 33.01 -8.48
C THR A 261 -27.62 33.17 -7.37
N GLU A 262 -28.03 33.61 -6.20
CA GLU A 262 -27.17 33.81 -5.02
C GLU A 262 -26.58 32.48 -4.52
N GLU A 263 -27.38 31.40 -4.54
CA GLU A 263 -26.93 30.07 -4.14
C GLU A 263 -25.94 29.50 -5.16
N VAL A 264 -26.19 29.67 -6.47
CA VAL A 264 -25.22 29.27 -7.50
C VAL A 264 -23.91 30.04 -7.37
N GLU A 265 -23.98 31.35 -7.12
CA GLU A 265 -22.80 32.15 -6.84
C GLU A 265 -22.03 31.66 -5.59
N ALA A 266 -22.76 31.24 -4.54
CA ALA A 266 -22.15 30.67 -3.34
C ALA A 266 -21.36 29.39 -3.65
N VAL A 267 -21.95 28.46 -4.42
CA VAL A 267 -21.25 27.26 -4.92
C VAL A 267 -20.02 27.63 -5.74
N ASN A 268 -20.18 28.58 -6.68
CA ASN A 268 -19.08 29.04 -7.53
C ASN A 268 -17.94 29.70 -6.73
N ARG A 269 -18.26 30.44 -5.65
CA ARG A 269 -17.26 31.01 -4.72
C ARG A 269 -16.41 29.91 -4.05
N VAL A 270 -17.03 28.79 -3.64
CA VAL A 270 -16.29 27.64 -3.11
C VAL A 270 -15.36 27.07 -4.19
N ILE A 271 -15.87 26.82 -5.38
CA ILE A 271 -15.08 26.29 -6.51
C ILE A 271 -13.90 27.18 -6.82
N ARG A 272 -14.12 28.51 -6.99
CA ARG A 272 -13.05 29.48 -7.25
C ARG A 272 -12.00 29.49 -6.13
N THR A 273 -12.44 29.48 -4.88
CA THR A 273 -11.55 29.57 -3.71
C THR A 273 -10.64 28.35 -3.58
N ARG A 274 -11.11 27.19 -4.00
CA ARG A 274 -10.34 25.93 -3.95
C ARG A 274 -9.55 25.64 -5.22
N ALA A 275 -9.76 26.37 -6.31
CA ALA A 275 -8.99 26.26 -7.54
C ALA A 275 -7.50 26.54 -7.31
N TYR A 276 -6.64 25.97 -8.12
CA TYR A 276 -5.19 26.18 -8.05
C TYR A 276 -4.74 27.48 -8.72
N LYS A 277 -5.03 27.58 -10.01
CA LYS A 277 -4.58 28.70 -10.84
C LYS A 277 -5.67 29.21 -11.78
N PHE A 278 -6.60 28.38 -12.22
CA PHE A 278 -7.57 28.73 -13.22
C PHE A 278 -8.99 28.32 -12.87
N VAL A 279 -9.93 29.20 -13.16
CA VAL A 279 -11.35 28.86 -13.28
C VAL A 279 -11.88 29.29 -14.64
N ALA A 280 -12.93 28.63 -15.13
CA ALA A 280 -13.52 28.95 -16.41
C ALA A 280 -15.05 28.90 -16.35
N ALA A 281 -15.68 29.74 -17.15
CA ALA A 281 -17.12 29.85 -17.24
C ALA A 281 -17.56 30.06 -18.68
N GLY A 282 -18.80 29.76 -19.00
CA GLY A 282 -19.41 30.06 -20.30
C GLY A 282 -19.56 31.55 -20.57
N GLU A 283 -19.65 32.35 -19.50
CA GLU A 283 -19.70 33.81 -19.53
C GLU A 283 -18.85 34.40 -18.40
N GLU A 284 -18.23 35.54 -18.66
CA GLU A 284 -17.43 36.28 -17.66
C GLU A 284 -18.25 36.64 -16.42
N ALA A 285 -19.52 37.01 -16.61
CA ALA A 285 -20.44 37.40 -15.55
C ALA A 285 -20.74 36.28 -14.54
N TRP A 286 -20.44 35.02 -14.85
CA TRP A 286 -20.63 33.87 -13.94
C TRP A 286 -19.43 33.66 -13.01
N LEU A 287 -18.31 34.33 -13.26
CA LEU A 287 -17.11 34.22 -12.44
C LEU A 287 -17.31 34.99 -11.14
N PRO A 288 -17.37 34.33 -9.95
CA PRO A 288 -17.65 34.98 -8.70
C PRO A 288 -16.42 35.73 -8.16
N GLU A 289 -16.64 36.67 -7.25
CA GLU A 289 -15.57 37.29 -6.47
C GLU A 289 -15.00 36.31 -5.42
N PRO A 290 -13.72 36.46 -5.00
CA PRO A 290 -13.12 35.60 -4.01
C PRO A 290 -13.72 35.77 -2.62
N VAL A 291 -13.75 34.72 -1.81
CA VAL A 291 -14.09 34.79 -0.39
C VAL A 291 -12.91 35.33 0.40
N THR A 292 -13.11 36.38 1.15
CA THR A 292 -12.05 37.18 1.83
C THR A 292 -11.93 36.93 3.32
N ASN A 293 -12.94 36.28 3.96
CA ASN A 293 -12.89 36.07 5.40
C ASN A 293 -13.58 34.73 5.82
N ALA A 294 -13.20 34.24 7.01
CA ALA A 294 -13.68 32.98 7.57
C ALA A 294 -15.18 32.99 7.90
N LYS A 295 -15.77 34.14 8.27
CA LYS A 295 -17.20 34.23 8.57
C LYS A 295 -18.03 33.98 7.31
N ASN A 296 -17.66 34.64 6.20
CA ASN A 296 -18.34 34.43 4.92
C ASN A 296 -18.16 33.00 4.42
N TRP A 297 -16.99 32.37 4.66
CA TRP A 297 -16.75 30.99 4.35
C TRP A 297 -17.72 30.04 5.06
N ARG A 298 -17.88 30.20 6.36
CA ARG A 298 -18.80 29.36 7.15
C ARG A 298 -20.25 29.47 6.69
N ALA A 299 -20.71 30.69 6.33
CA ALA A 299 -22.06 30.92 5.85
C ALA A 299 -22.38 30.19 4.54
N LEU A 300 -21.38 29.90 3.69
CA LEU A 300 -21.58 29.09 2.46
C LEU A 300 -22.04 27.67 2.79
N GLY A 301 -21.72 27.14 3.97
CA GLY A 301 -22.11 25.80 4.39
C GLY A 301 -23.61 25.58 4.47
N GLU A 302 -24.38 26.64 4.79
CA GLU A 302 -25.84 26.57 4.85
C GLU A 302 -26.45 26.26 3.47
N VAL A 303 -25.88 26.84 2.42
CA VAL A 303 -26.30 26.59 1.01
C VAL A 303 -25.97 25.16 0.56
N LEU A 304 -24.92 24.58 1.10
CA LEU A 304 -24.42 23.26 0.66
C LEU A 304 -25.07 22.09 1.40
N LEU A 305 -25.85 22.35 2.48
CA LEU A 305 -26.54 21.28 3.21
C LEU A 305 -27.72 20.76 2.37
N PRO A 306 -27.89 19.44 2.32
CA PRO A 306 -29.05 18.83 1.67
C PRO A 306 -30.33 19.09 2.50
N PRO A 307 -31.52 19.04 1.87
CA PRO A 307 -32.79 19.14 2.57
C PRO A 307 -32.95 18.00 3.61
N SER A 308 -33.17 18.36 4.88
CA SER A 308 -33.26 17.40 5.99
C SER A 308 -34.47 16.44 5.86
N ASP A 309 -35.55 16.88 5.25
CA ASP A 309 -36.76 16.10 5.01
C ASP A 309 -36.59 15.01 3.93
N GLN A 310 -35.48 15.02 3.18
CA GLN A 310 -35.21 14.06 2.09
C GLN A 310 -34.09 13.08 2.44
N LEU A 311 -33.57 13.08 3.65
CA LEU A 311 -32.50 12.17 4.08
C LEU A 311 -32.95 10.72 4.24
N PHE A 312 -34.24 10.44 4.28
CA PHE A 312 -34.80 9.08 4.44
C PHE A 312 -34.37 8.11 3.32
N GLY A 313 -33.95 8.61 2.17
CA GLY A 313 -33.40 7.80 1.07
C GLY A 313 -31.98 7.26 1.35
N PHE A 314 -31.30 7.79 2.36
CA PHE A 314 -29.93 7.49 2.74
C PHE A 314 -29.90 6.94 4.17
N GLY A 315 -28.94 6.04 4.42
CA GLY A 315 -28.83 5.39 5.72
C GLY A 315 -29.86 4.28 5.91
N GLY A 316 -30.12 3.97 7.17
CA GLY A 316 -30.94 2.83 7.57
C GLY A 316 -30.09 1.55 7.74
N GLU A 317 -30.51 0.74 8.71
CA GLU A 317 -29.89 -0.58 8.93
C GLU A 317 -30.36 -1.58 7.87
N MET A 318 -29.42 -2.37 7.39
CA MET A 318 -29.69 -3.44 6.42
C MET A 318 -29.15 -4.77 6.95
N TYR A 319 -29.97 -5.77 6.85
CA TYR A 319 -29.61 -7.14 7.15
C TYR A 319 -30.03 -8.04 5.99
N VAL A 320 -29.08 -8.65 5.31
CA VAL A 320 -29.33 -9.57 4.20
C VAL A 320 -28.67 -10.90 4.49
N ARG A 321 -29.44 -11.97 4.43
CA ARG A 321 -28.95 -13.34 4.49
C ARG A 321 -29.02 -13.95 3.11
N TYR A 322 -27.88 -14.37 2.58
CA TYR A 322 -27.79 -15.05 1.29
C TYR A 322 -28.14 -16.55 1.42
N GLU A 323 -28.49 -17.17 0.32
CA GLU A 323 -28.75 -18.63 0.25
C GLU A 323 -27.53 -19.46 0.68
N SER A 324 -26.31 -18.94 0.49
CA SER A 324 -25.07 -19.54 0.99
C SER A 324 -24.95 -19.59 2.52
N GLY A 325 -25.87 -18.93 3.24
CA GLY A 325 -25.82 -18.74 4.68
C GLY A 325 -24.98 -17.56 5.14
N ASP A 326 -24.30 -16.87 4.22
CA ASP A 326 -23.57 -15.65 4.52
C ASP A 326 -24.53 -14.50 4.87
N VAL A 327 -24.11 -13.67 5.84
CA VAL A 327 -24.91 -12.54 6.31
C VAL A 327 -24.17 -11.25 5.99
N HIS A 328 -24.87 -10.34 5.34
CA HIS A 328 -24.42 -8.97 5.18
C HIS A 328 -25.25 -8.07 6.12
N TYR A 329 -24.55 -7.37 6.99
CA TYR A 329 -25.13 -6.34 7.84
C TYR A 329 -24.51 -5.00 7.50
N GLN A 330 -25.34 -3.96 7.45
CA GLN A 330 -24.89 -2.58 7.29
C GLN A 330 -25.70 -1.70 8.23
N ASP A 331 -25.02 -0.85 9.03
CA ASP A 331 -25.68 0.12 9.89
C ASP A 331 -26.14 1.37 9.12
N ALA A 332 -26.81 2.29 9.82
CA ALA A 332 -27.36 3.51 9.24
C ALA A 332 -26.32 4.39 8.52
N PHE A 333 -25.04 4.26 8.83
CA PHE A 333 -23.97 5.05 8.25
C PHE A 333 -23.12 4.27 7.21
N GLY A 334 -23.62 3.16 6.72
CA GLY A 334 -22.94 2.33 5.72
C GLY A 334 -21.87 1.39 6.30
N ARG A 335 -21.78 1.25 7.61
CA ARG A 335 -20.79 0.38 8.26
C ARG A 335 -21.26 -1.07 8.24
N THR A 336 -20.51 -1.95 7.61
CA THR A 336 -20.86 -3.38 7.47
C THR A 336 -20.39 -4.23 8.64
N GLU A 337 -19.53 -3.72 9.50
CA GLU A 337 -18.98 -4.47 10.64
C GLU A 337 -19.07 -3.66 11.93
N LYS A 338 -19.29 -4.38 13.02
CA LYS A 338 -19.23 -3.80 14.35
C LYS A 338 -17.81 -3.37 14.66
N GLU A 339 -17.70 -2.26 15.36
CA GLU A 339 -16.44 -1.77 15.87
C GLU A 339 -15.79 -2.83 16.77
N ARG A 340 -14.49 -3.08 16.57
CA ARG A 340 -13.77 -4.11 17.32
C ARG A 340 -13.04 -3.45 18.49
N GLU A 341 -13.76 -3.21 19.57
CA GLU A 341 -13.27 -2.55 20.77
C GLU A 341 -11.97 -3.14 21.31
N PHE A 342 -11.80 -4.47 21.19
CA PHE A 342 -10.59 -5.13 21.69
C PHE A 342 -9.33 -4.78 20.89
N LEU A 343 -9.44 -4.23 19.69
CA LEU A 343 -8.31 -3.71 18.92
C LEU A 343 -7.96 -2.28 19.29
N LYS A 344 -8.83 -1.58 20.00
CA LYS A 344 -8.57 -0.23 20.47
C LYS A 344 -7.80 -0.27 21.77
N LYS A 345 -6.90 0.66 21.93
CA LYS A 345 -6.21 0.91 23.19
C LYS A 345 -6.98 1.95 24.00
N PRO A 346 -6.97 1.85 25.34
CA PRO A 346 -7.52 2.91 26.16
C PRO A 346 -6.80 4.24 25.84
N PRO A 347 -7.53 5.35 25.77
CA PRO A 347 -6.92 6.65 25.51
C PRO A 347 -5.91 6.99 26.61
N ILE A 348 -4.77 7.53 26.20
CA ILE A 348 -3.74 7.99 27.12
C ILE A 348 -4.20 9.34 27.69
N GLU A 349 -4.75 9.32 28.90
CA GLU A 349 -5.33 10.51 29.56
C GLU A 349 -4.27 11.51 30.04
N LYS A 350 -3.04 11.09 30.25
CA LYS A 350 -1.93 11.92 30.74
C LYS A 350 -0.74 11.87 29.80
N GLU A 351 -0.02 12.99 29.70
CA GLU A 351 1.26 12.98 29.01
C GLU A 351 2.19 11.93 29.59
N LEU A 352 2.75 11.08 28.71
CA LEU A 352 3.68 10.04 29.13
C LEU A 352 4.97 10.66 29.69
N LYS A 353 5.39 10.20 30.84
CA LYS A 353 6.72 10.50 31.41
C LYS A 353 7.81 9.76 30.62
N PRO A 354 9.07 10.23 30.67
CA PRO A 354 10.17 9.61 29.93
C PRO A 354 10.37 8.10 30.17
N ARG A 355 10.08 7.62 31.37
CA ARG A 355 10.22 6.20 31.76
C ARG A 355 8.95 5.38 31.68
N ASP A 356 7.83 5.99 31.25
CA ASP A 356 6.60 5.24 31.03
C ASP A 356 6.76 4.40 29.76
N LEU A 357 6.08 3.26 29.70
CA LEU A 357 6.03 2.43 28.50
C LEU A 357 5.42 3.23 27.34
N CYS A 358 6.02 3.09 26.16
CA CYS A 358 5.56 3.81 24.99
C CYS A 358 4.20 3.31 24.52
N GLY A 359 3.28 4.22 24.27
CA GLY A 359 1.94 3.90 23.77
C GLY A 359 1.88 3.20 22.40
N CYS A 360 3.01 3.05 21.70
CA CYS A 360 3.08 2.33 20.43
C CYS A 360 3.15 0.79 20.56
N GLY A 361 3.23 0.26 21.78
CA GLY A 361 3.32 -1.19 22.01
C GLY A 361 4.71 -1.80 21.73
N SER A 362 5.75 -0.98 21.74
CA SER A 362 7.15 -1.44 21.56
C SER A 362 7.80 -1.99 22.82
N ASP A 363 7.15 -1.91 23.96
CA ASP A 363 7.66 -2.21 25.32
C ASP A 363 8.95 -1.45 25.69
N LYS A 364 9.25 -0.36 24.97
CA LYS A 364 10.37 0.54 25.27
C LYS A 364 9.87 1.72 26.08
N ASP A 365 10.76 2.32 26.86
CA ASP A 365 10.50 3.60 27.49
C ASP A 365 10.13 4.66 26.45
N TYR A 366 9.17 5.50 26.77
CA TYR A 366 8.73 6.58 25.87
C TYR A 366 9.89 7.47 25.42
N ALA A 367 10.86 7.74 26.33
CA ALA A 367 12.06 8.52 26.01
C ALA A 367 12.91 7.90 24.89
N ASP A 368 12.97 6.59 24.85
CA ASP A 368 13.79 5.83 23.91
C ASP A 368 13.03 5.39 22.65
N CYS A 369 11.77 5.73 22.55
CA CYS A 369 10.87 5.39 21.46
C CYS A 369 10.23 6.62 20.80
N CYS A 370 8.93 6.79 21.00
CA CYS A 370 8.15 7.80 20.27
C CYS A 370 8.46 9.25 20.66
N LYS A 371 9.03 9.50 21.84
CA LYS A 371 9.43 10.86 22.23
C LYS A 371 10.46 11.46 21.28
N ARG A 372 11.36 10.63 20.73
CA ARG A 372 12.40 11.06 19.77
C ARG A 372 11.89 11.22 18.35
N LYS A 373 10.65 10.78 18.07
CA LYS A 373 10.08 10.82 16.72
C LYS A 373 9.16 12.05 16.58
N PRO A 374 9.22 12.75 15.45
CA PRO A 374 8.21 13.73 15.09
C PRO A 374 6.80 13.12 15.14
N VAL A 375 5.79 13.90 15.48
CA VAL A 375 4.41 13.41 15.68
C VAL A 375 3.89 12.65 14.47
N HIS A 376 4.15 13.13 13.26
CA HIS A 376 3.70 12.49 12.01
C HIS A 376 4.37 11.15 11.71
N LEU A 377 5.51 10.85 12.33
CA LEU A 377 6.22 9.57 12.20
C LEU A 377 5.90 8.59 13.34
N ARG A 378 5.10 9.01 14.33
CA ARG A 378 4.70 8.12 15.42
C ARG A 378 3.68 7.09 14.93
N PRO A 379 3.77 5.82 15.35
CA PRO A 379 2.72 4.84 15.11
C PRO A 379 1.43 5.22 15.83
N ALA A 380 0.32 4.63 15.43
CA ALA A 380 -0.95 4.85 16.11
C ALA A 380 -0.90 4.34 17.56
N TRP A 381 -1.39 5.16 18.48
CA TRP A 381 -1.52 4.80 19.89
C TRP A 381 -2.94 4.37 20.26
N GLY A 382 -3.89 4.63 19.36
CA GLY A 382 -5.31 4.36 19.56
C GLY A 382 -5.74 2.93 19.25
N GLU A 383 -4.90 2.15 18.56
CA GLU A 383 -5.20 0.76 18.27
C GLU A 383 -3.96 -0.13 18.42
N LEU A 384 -4.17 -1.46 18.50
CA LEU A 384 -3.10 -2.43 18.61
C LEU A 384 -2.16 -2.35 17.40
N SER A 385 -0.88 -2.20 17.68
CA SER A 385 0.20 -2.26 16.67
C SER A 385 0.32 -3.66 16.06
N ILE A 386 1.06 -3.75 14.95
CA ILE A 386 1.38 -5.05 14.32
C ILE A 386 1.99 -6.01 15.35
N ARG A 387 2.94 -5.53 16.15
CA ARG A 387 3.59 -6.34 17.19
C ARG A 387 2.58 -6.85 18.22
N GLU A 388 1.73 -5.99 18.75
CA GLU A 388 0.72 -6.39 19.75
C GLU A 388 -0.29 -7.39 19.18
N ARG A 389 -0.70 -7.23 17.91
CA ARG A 389 -1.57 -8.20 17.22
C ARG A 389 -0.88 -9.56 17.05
N ASN A 390 0.39 -9.57 16.70
CA ASN A 390 1.17 -10.81 16.60
C ASN A 390 1.32 -11.51 17.96
N LEU A 391 1.59 -10.76 19.03
CA LEU A 391 1.65 -11.31 20.39
C LEU A 391 0.29 -11.85 20.85
N ALA A 392 -0.80 -11.17 20.51
CA ALA A 392 -2.14 -11.65 20.81
C ALA A 392 -2.46 -12.95 20.07
N LEU A 393 -2.07 -13.05 18.78
CA LEU A 393 -2.23 -14.29 18.01
C LEU A 393 -1.40 -15.43 18.60
N PHE A 394 -0.16 -15.14 18.96
CA PHE A 394 0.73 -16.12 19.61
C PHE A 394 0.07 -16.74 20.86
N ARG A 395 -0.39 -15.91 21.79
CA ARG A 395 -1.11 -16.35 22.99
C ARG A 395 -2.38 -17.11 22.66
N GLY A 396 -3.10 -16.67 21.60
CA GLY A 396 -4.28 -17.39 21.11
C GLY A 396 -3.95 -18.79 20.61
N ILE A 397 -2.87 -18.95 19.85
CA ILE A 397 -2.40 -20.26 19.36
C ILE A 397 -1.93 -21.14 20.51
N GLU A 398 -1.14 -20.62 21.47
CA GLU A 398 -0.71 -21.36 22.66
C GLU A 398 -1.89 -21.92 23.44
N ASN A 399 -2.91 -21.11 23.68
CA ASN A 399 -4.11 -21.51 24.41
C ASN A 399 -4.93 -22.56 23.63
N ILE A 400 -5.11 -22.38 22.31
CA ILE A 400 -5.90 -23.30 21.47
C ILE A 400 -5.20 -24.66 21.37
N LEU A 401 -3.91 -24.68 21.17
CA LEU A 401 -3.12 -25.91 21.04
C LEU A 401 -2.72 -26.51 22.38
N SER A 402 -2.81 -25.74 23.46
CA SER A 402 -2.44 -26.15 24.83
C SER A 402 -1.00 -26.63 24.89
N PHE A 403 -0.06 -25.82 24.39
CA PHE A 403 1.35 -26.16 24.38
C PHE A 403 1.88 -26.42 25.78
N ARG A 404 2.75 -27.44 25.87
CA ARG A 404 3.52 -27.78 27.07
C ARG A 404 5.00 -27.70 26.75
N PRO A 405 5.85 -27.30 27.70
CA PRO A 405 7.29 -27.11 27.46
C PRO A 405 8.05 -28.37 27.00
N ASP A 406 7.54 -29.53 27.32
CA ASP A 406 8.11 -30.86 27.04
C ASP A 406 7.42 -31.58 25.85
N GLN A 407 6.49 -30.93 25.18
CA GLN A 407 5.72 -31.50 24.08
C GLN A 407 6.49 -31.48 22.77
N ASP A 408 6.63 -32.64 22.11
CA ASP A 408 7.23 -32.68 20.79
C ASP A 408 6.24 -32.31 19.68
N TRP A 409 6.77 -31.99 18.51
CA TRP A 409 5.98 -31.58 17.35
C TRP A 409 5.09 -32.69 16.81
N THR A 410 5.41 -33.94 17.03
CA THR A 410 4.59 -35.11 16.63
C THR A 410 3.30 -35.15 17.45
N GLU A 411 3.38 -34.85 18.75
CA GLU A 411 2.21 -34.71 19.62
C GLU A 411 1.34 -33.52 19.22
N VAL A 412 1.96 -32.35 18.95
CA VAL A 412 1.25 -31.16 18.47
C VAL A 412 0.51 -31.47 17.17
N ARG A 413 1.17 -32.11 16.22
CA ARG A 413 0.58 -32.56 14.94
C ARG A 413 -0.66 -33.43 15.17
N LYS A 414 -0.56 -34.43 16.03
CA LYS A 414 -1.68 -35.32 16.34
C LYS A 414 -2.83 -34.60 17.05
N SER A 415 -2.52 -33.57 17.81
CA SER A 415 -3.49 -32.79 18.56
C SER A 415 -4.27 -31.76 17.73
N ILE A 416 -3.81 -31.45 16.51
CA ILE A 416 -4.48 -30.46 15.66
C ILE A 416 -5.75 -31.07 15.06
N THR A 417 -6.89 -30.62 15.55
CA THR A 417 -8.21 -30.96 15.05
C THR A 417 -8.76 -29.89 14.13
N ASP A 418 -9.77 -30.22 13.35
CA ASP A 418 -10.45 -29.26 12.47
C ASP A 418 -11.02 -28.07 13.25
N GLU A 419 -11.52 -28.33 14.47
CA GLU A 419 -12.01 -27.27 15.36
C GLU A 419 -10.88 -26.31 15.79
N LYS A 420 -9.71 -26.83 16.14
CA LYS A 420 -8.56 -26.01 16.52
C LYS A 420 -8.07 -25.18 15.35
N ILE A 421 -8.04 -25.74 14.14
CA ILE A 421 -7.70 -25.01 12.90
C ILE A 421 -8.68 -23.85 12.69
N SER A 422 -9.97 -24.15 12.72
CA SER A 422 -11.01 -23.13 12.59
C SER A 422 -10.85 -22.01 13.63
N LYS A 423 -10.57 -22.35 14.89
CA LYS A 423 -10.35 -21.38 15.96
C LYS A 423 -9.12 -20.50 15.72
N ILE A 424 -8.00 -21.06 15.29
CA ILE A 424 -6.77 -20.30 14.99
C ILE A 424 -7.04 -19.26 13.90
N TYR A 425 -7.67 -19.67 12.80
CA TYR A 425 -8.01 -18.74 11.73
C TYR A 425 -9.06 -17.71 12.13
N SER A 426 -9.99 -18.07 13.00
CA SER A 426 -10.97 -17.12 13.55
C SER A 426 -10.30 -16.05 14.42
N VAL A 427 -9.31 -16.43 15.22
CA VAL A 427 -8.50 -15.47 16.01
C VAL A 427 -7.70 -14.56 15.07
N TYR A 428 -7.07 -15.14 14.04
CA TYR A 428 -6.34 -14.36 13.05
C TYR A 428 -7.23 -13.34 12.34
N GLU A 429 -8.41 -13.79 11.86
CA GLU A 429 -9.42 -12.94 11.23
C GLU A 429 -9.88 -11.79 12.16
N ALA A 430 -10.07 -12.10 13.45
CA ALA A 430 -10.48 -11.11 14.43
C ALA A 430 -9.40 -10.04 14.67
N LEU A 431 -8.13 -10.43 14.66
CA LEU A 431 -7.00 -9.51 14.84
C LEU A 431 -6.70 -8.69 13.57
N TRP A 432 -7.07 -9.18 12.41
CA TRP A 432 -6.82 -8.56 11.11
C TRP A 432 -8.11 -8.37 10.31
N PRO A 433 -9.05 -7.57 10.81
CA PRO A 433 -10.25 -7.22 10.04
C PRO A 433 -9.87 -6.49 8.76
N LEU A 434 -10.65 -6.68 7.68
CA LEU A 434 -10.35 -6.13 6.35
C LEU A 434 -10.33 -4.60 6.31
N GLU A 435 -10.95 -3.94 7.29
CA GLU A 435 -10.96 -2.49 7.45
C GLU A 435 -9.67 -1.92 8.05
N THR A 436 -8.74 -2.79 8.46
CA THR A 436 -7.46 -2.36 9.02
C THR A 436 -6.69 -1.54 7.97
N ASP A 437 -6.31 -0.31 8.32
CA ASP A 437 -5.34 0.45 7.53
C ASP A 437 -3.93 -0.10 7.79
N LEU A 438 -3.60 -1.15 7.04
CA LEU A 438 -2.33 -1.84 7.19
C LEU A 438 -1.14 -0.92 6.90
N LEU A 439 -1.25 -0.01 5.92
CA LEU A 439 -0.16 0.91 5.58
C LEU A 439 0.11 1.93 6.68
N ALA A 440 -0.92 2.35 7.42
CA ALA A 440 -0.75 3.21 8.59
C ALA A 440 -0.10 2.48 9.77
N LEU A 441 -0.37 1.17 9.93
CA LEU A 441 0.23 0.33 10.96
C LEU A 441 1.68 -0.06 10.66
N LEU A 442 2.06 -0.22 9.39
CA LEU A 442 3.43 -0.53 9.00
C LEU A 442 4.39 0.59 9.42
N PRO A 443 5.63 0.24 9.82
CA PRO A 443 6.61 1.22 10.22
C PRO A 443 6.79 2.33 9.19
N LYS A 444 6.74 3.59 9.61
CA LYS A 444 6.92 4.73 8.71
C LYS A 444 8.40 4.94 8.37
N PRO A 445 8.73 5.54 7.21
CA PRO A 445 10.10 5.88 6.82
C PRO A 445 10.69 6.94 7.76
N ASP A 446 11.23 6.53 8.90
CA ASP A 446 11.81 7.39 9.95
C ASP A 446 13.34 7.46 9.91
N GLY A 447 13.93 6.94 8.84
CA GLY A 447 15.36 6.84 8.66
C GLY A 447 16.01 5.64 9.37
N THR A 448 15.22 4.75 9.98
CA THR A 448 15.70 3.45 10.41
C THR A 448 15.96 2.59 9.18
N ALA A 449 17.12 1.93 9.11
CA ALA A 449 17.40 0.96 8.06
C ALA A 449 16.53 -0.29 8.30
N ARG A 450 15.60 -0.54 7.39
CA ARG A 450 14.70 -1.71 7.42
C ARG A 450 14.92 -2.58 6.22
N ALA A 451 14.54 -3.84 6.31
CA ALA A 451 14.52 -4.73 5.17
C ALA A 451 13.21 -5.51 5.10
N VAL A 452 12.79 -5.86 3.88
CA VAL A 452 11.68 -6.77 3.62
C VAL A 452 12.25 -8.09 3.15
N TYR A 453 11.87 -9.17 3.82
CA TYR A 453 12.31 -10.51 3.45
C TYR A 453 11.40 -11.10 2.37
N THR A 454 11.99 -11.59 1.31
CA THR A 454 11.29 -12.23 0.18
C THR A 454 11.97 -13.54 -0.25
N GLY A 455 12.68 -14.19 0.64
CA GLY A 455 13.35 -15.45 0.40
C GLY A 455 12.46 -16.67 0.58
N MET A 456 13.09 -17.83 0.64
CA MET A 456 12.47 -19.06 1.07
C MET A 456 12.42 -19.06 2.59
N LEU A 457 11.23 -18.88 3.16
CA LEU A 457 11.04 -18.92 4.60
C LEU A 457 11.19 -20.37 5.07
N ASP A 458 12.41 -20.71 5.48
CA ASP A 458 12.69 -21.96 6.15
C ASP A 458 12.43 -21.78 7.63
N ALA A 459 11.39 -22.42 8.16
CA ALA A 459 11.01 -22.31 9.57
C ALA A 459 12.13 -22.73 10.50
N THR A 460 13.02 -23.62 10.06
CA THR A 460 14.16 -24.09 10.88
C THR A 460 15.30 -23.09 10.94
N LYS A 461 15.38 -22.15 9.99
CA LYS A 461 16.48 -21.18 9.84
C LYS A 461 16.06 -19.73 10.00
N ILE A 462 14.77 -19.47 10.14
CA ILE A 462 14.27 -18.08 10.18
C ILE A 462 14.82 -17.28 11.34
N THR A 463 15.05 -17.92 12.48
CA THR A 463 15.65 -17.27 13.65
C THR A 463 17.06 -16.80 13.35
N GLU A 464 17.89 -17.67 12.75
CA GLU A 464 19.24 -17.33 12.33
C GLU A 464 19.25 -16.22 11.27
N THR A 465 18.36 -16.31 10.29
CA THR A 465 18.18 -15.28 9.26
C THR A 465 17.81 -13.94 9.88
N GLY A 466 16.86 -13.93 10.80
CA GLY A 466 16.42 -12.72 11.51
C GLY A 466 17.53 -12.10 12.37
N LEU A 467 18.25 -12.92 13.11
CA LEU A 467 19.40 -12.46 13.91
C LEU A 467 20.52 -11.92 13.02
N GLY A 468 20.87 -12.63 11.95
CA GLY A 468 21.84 -12.16 10.96
C GLY A 468 21.44 -10.84 10.31
N ALA A 469 20.19 -10.70 9.90
CA ALA A 469 19.65 -9.48 9.33
C ALA A 469 19.68 -8.32 10.35
N SER A 470 19.46 -8.58 11.63
CA SER A 470 19.44 -7.56 12.68
C SER A 470 20.80 -6.89 12.92
N LEU A 471 21.89 -7.51 12.49
CA LEU A 471 23.23 -6.87 12.49
C LEU A 471 23.25 -5.65 11.57
N LEU A 472 22.57 -5.73 10.47
CA LEU A 472 22.62 -4.79 9.35
C LEU A 472 21.42 -3.87 9.33
N PHE A 473 20.26 -4.35 9.74
CA PHE A 473 18.99 -3.64 9.73
C PHE A 473 18.41 -3.51 11.12
N GLY A 474 17.77 -2.38 11.38
CA GLY A 474 17.09 -2.15 12.65
C GLY A 474 15.84 -2.99 12.83
N GLU A 475 15.21 -3.38 11.72
CA GLU A 475 13.95 -4.09 11.69
C GLU A 475 13.80 -4.88 10.39
N LEU A 476 13.27 -6.10 10.50
CA LEU A 476 12.95 -6.98 9.37
C LEU A 476 11.42 -7.13 9.24
N LEU A 477 10.90 -6.83 8.08
CA LEU A 477 9.50 -7.01 7.74
C LEU A 477 9.33 -8.34 7.02
N ILE A 478 8.46 -9.19 7.54
CA ILE A 478 8.18 -10.51 6.97
C ILE A 478 6.67 -10.63 6.76
N GLN A 479 6.26 -11.10 5.59
CA GLN A 479 4.86 -11.37 5.32
C GLN A 479 4.34 -12.48 6.23
N HIS A 480 3.17 -12.26 6.84
CA HIS A 480 2.55 -13.22 7.75
C HIS A 480 2.21 -14.53 7.00
N PRO A 481 2.49 -15.69 7.60
CA PRO A 481 2.25 -16.97 6.94
C PRO A 481 0.77 -17.36 6.86
N PHE A 482 -0.08 -16.79 7.72
CA PHE A 482 -1.51 -17.06 7.69
C PHE A 482 -2.23 -16.26 6.59
N VAL A 483 -3.22 -16.89 5.98
CA VAL A 483 -4.12 -16.27 4.99
C VAL A 483 -5.35 -15.72 5.73
N ASN A 484 -5.82 -14.54 5.32
CA ASN A 484 -7.03 -13.98 5.93
C ASN A 484 -8.28 -14.72 5.42
N PRO A 485 -9.07 -15.37 6.30
CA PRO A 485 -10.26 -16.12 5.91
C PRO A 485 -11.30 -15.29 5.17
N ARG A 486 -11.39 -13.99 5.45
CA ARG A 486 -12.38 -13.08 4.87
C ARG A 486 -12.22 -12.82 3.39
N VAL A 487 -11.02 -12.99 2.86
CA VAL A 487 -10.77 -12.84 1.41
C VAL A 487 -11.04 -14.13 0.65
N MET A 488 -11.28 -15.22 1.37
CA MET A 488 -11.51 -16.54 0.79
C MET A 488 -13.00 -16.79 0.60
N LYS A 489 -13.40 -17.19 -0.60
CA LYS A 489 -14.79 -17.62 -0.86
C LYS A 489 -15.11 -18.91 -0.11
N GLY A 490 -16.37 -19.08 0.30
CA GLY A 490 -16.87 -20.10 1.19
C GLY A 490 -16.19 -21.47 1.20
N GLU A 491 -16.07 -22.14 0.05
CA GLU A 491 -15.42 -23.43 -0.09
C GLU A 491 -13.89 -23.44 0.17
N TYR A 492 -13.25 -22.26 0.08
CA TYR A 492 -11.81 -22.06 0.31
C TYR A 492 -11.52 -21.41 1.68
N ASN A 493 -12.53 -21.15 2.46
CA ASN A 493 -12.36 -20.45 3.72
C ASN A 493 -11.88 -21.44 4.80
N PRO A 494 -10.71 -21.20 5.45
CA PRO A 494 -10.14 -22.12 6.44
C PRO A 494 -10.97 -22.27 7.70
N VAL A 495 -11.83 -21.31 8.02
CA VAL A 495 -12.76 -21.41 9.16
C VAL A 495 -13.92 -22.36 8.83
N LYS A 496 -14.42 -22.33 7.58
CA LYS A 496 -15.53 -23.18 7.12
C LYS A 496 -15.08 -24.55 6.64
N ASN A 497 -13.88 -24.67 6.10
CA ASN A 497 -13.28 -25.90 5.59
C ASN A 497 -11.88 -26.15 6.16
N PRO A 498 -11.74 -26.31 7.48
CA PRO A 498 -10.45 -26.42 8.15
C PRO A 498 -9.63 -27.63 7.71
N LYS A 499 -10.30 -28.73 7.33
CA LYS A 499 -9.63 -29.98 6.90
C LYS A 499 -8.64 -29.76 5.76
N ALA A 500 -8.95 -28.85 4.83
CA ALA A 500 -8.10 -28.53 3.69
C ALA A 500 -6.81 -27.77 4.09
N TYR A 501 -6.77 -27.22 5.30
CA TYR A 501 -5.68 -26.35 5.79
C TYR A 501 -4.82 -26.98 6.89
N ARG A 502 -5.00 -28.26 7.21
CA ARG A 502 -4.21 -28.90 8.28
C ARG A 502 -2.72 -28.71 8.14
N GLN A 503 -2.20 -28.89 6.95
CA GLN A 503 -0.77 -28.74 6.67
C GLN A 503 -0.31 -27.29 6.71
N GLU A 504 -1.08 -26.42 6.08
CA GLU A 504 -0.81 -24.98 6.04
C GLU A 504 -0.75 -24.42 7.47
N VAL A 505 -1.73 -24.76 8.31
CA VAL A 505 -1.76 -24.34 9.72
C VAL A 505 -0.53 -24.81 10.48
N LEU A 506 -0.17 -26.08 10.35
CA LEU A 506 0.98 -26.58 11.10
C LEU A 506 2.28 -25.88 10.70
N LYS A 507 2.48 -25.66 9.42
CA LYS A 507 3.63 -24.89 8.91
C LYS A 507 3.62 -23.46 9.41
N SER A 508 2.47 -22.82 9.30
CA SER A 508 2.29 -21.43 9.72
C SER A 508 2.49 -21.27 11.22
N VAL A 509 1.98 -22.21 12.00
CA VAL A 509 2.19 -22.25 13.46
C VAL A 509 3.67 -22.44 13.79
N LEU A 510 4.30 -23.45 13.19
CA LEU A 510 5.73 -23.70 13.46
C LEU A 510 6.60 -22.47 13.11
N PHE A 511 6.38 -21.90 11.93
CA PHE A 511 7.09 -20.70 11.51
C PHE A 511 6.85 -19.53 12.47
N PHE A 512 5.60 -19.32 12.83
CA PHE A 512 5.18 -18.24 13.71
C PHE A 512 5.80 -18.36 15.11
N MET A 513 5.80 -19.57 15.65
CA MET A 513 6.41 -19.86 16.96
C MET A 513 7.93 -19.61 16.94
N GLN A 514 8.62 -20.01 15.88
CA GLN A 514 10.06 -19.79 15.74
C GLN A 514 10.44 -18.30 15.64
N VAL A 515 9.58 -17.50 15.02
CA VAL A 515 9.82 -16.07 14.82
C VAL A 515 9.43 -15.22 16.03
N MET A 516 8.58 -15.75 16.90
CA MET A 516 7.97 -14.99 18.00
C MET A 516 8.96 -14.26 18.91
N PRO A 517 10.06 -14.88 19.36
CA PRO A 517 11.04 -14.20 20.18
C PRO A 517 11.68 -13.00 19.49
N LEU A 518 11.83 -13.05 18.16
CA LEU A 518 12.33 -11.91 17.37
C LEU A 518 11.29 -10.79 17.27
N VAL A 519 9.99 -11.14 17.27
CA VAL A 519 8.90 -10.15 17.32
C VAL A 519 8.88 -9.48 18.69
N GLU A 520 9.03 -10.24 19.78
CA GLU A 520 9.14 -9.71 21.15
C GLU A 520 10.33 -8.76 21.28
N ALA A 521 11.46 -9.10 20.70
CA ALA A 521 12.63 -8.24 20.67
C ALA A 521 12.49 -7.00 19.78
N GLY A 522 11.43 -6.90 18.96
CA GLY A 522 11.25 -5.85 17.97
C GLY A 522 12.22 -5.90 16.79
N ILE A 523 12.80 -7.07 16.53
CA ILE A 523 13.70 -7.34 15.40
C ILE A 523 12.89 -7.64 14.14
N VAL A 524 11.77 -8.37 14.30
CA VAL A 524 10.88 -8.79 13.22
C VAL A 524 9.49 -8.21 13.42
N ASN A 525 8.89 -7.76 12.35
CA ASN A 525 7.45 -7.48 12.27
C ASN A 525 6.82 -8.39 11.21
N LEU A 526 5.85 -9.19 11.63
CA LEU A 526 5.02 -9.98 10.73
C LEU A 526 3.78 -9.18 10.37
N PHE A 527 3.56 -8.96 9.10
CA PHE A 527 2.41 -8.22 8.60
C PHE A 527 1.60 -9.08 7.62
N PRO A 528 0.27 -8.97 7.62
CA PRO A 528 -0.55 -9.72 6.67
C PRO A 528 -0.30 -9.25 5.24
N ASP A 529 -0.73 -10.05 4.27
CA ASP A 529 -0.62 -9.69 2.85
C ASP A 529 -1.45 -8.42 2.57
N PRO A 530 -0.84 -7.31 2.13
CA PRO A 530 -1.59 -6.11 1.75
C PRO A 530 -2.65 -6.33 0.67
N TRP A 531 -2.52 -7.37 -0.16
CA TRP A 531 -3.51 -7.74 -1.16
C TRP A 531 -4.84 -8.20 -0.54
N ASP A 532 -4.81 -8.68 0.70
CA ASP A 532 -6.02 -9.06 1.42
C ASP A 532 -6.87 -7.85 1.79
N PHE A 533 -6.25 -6.69 1.97
CA PHE A 533 -6.89 -5.46 2.42
C PHE A 533 -7.25 -4.52 1.27
N ASP A 534 -6.61 -4.68 0.13
CA ASP A 534 -6.82 -3.83 -1.04
C ASP A 534 -6.92 -4.66 -2.33
N TYR A 535 -8.17 -4.86 -2.80
CA TYR A 535 -8.44 -5.58 -4.03
C TYR A 535 -7.82 -4.93 -5.27
N HIS A 536 -7.77 -3.60 -5.32
CA HIS A 536 -7.20 -2.91 -6.48
C HIS A 536 -5.68 -2.97 -6.49
N LEU A 537 -5.06 -2.87 -5.34
CA LEU A 537 -3.63 -3.12 -5.19
C LEU A 537 -3.28 -4.52 -5.71
N ARG A 538 -4.07 -5.52 -5.32
CA ARG A 538 -3.91 -6.90 -5.79
C ARG A 538 -4.02 -7.01 -7.31
N GLN A 539 -5.08 -6.45 -7.91
CA GLN A 539 -5.27 -6.51 -9.36
C GLN A 539 -4.13 -5.82 -10.10
N ARG A 540 -3.70 -4.67 -9.61
CA ARG A 540 -2.63 -3.91 -10.24
C ARG A 540 -1.28 -4.60 -10.15
N THR A 541 -0.90 -5.11 -8.99
CA THR A 541 0.35 -5.84 -8.84
C THR A 541 0.37 -7.13 -9.67
N LEU A 542 -0.76 -7.81 -9.82
CA LEU A 542 -0.89 -8.92 -10.76
C LEU A 542 -0.65 -8.49 -12.21
N LEU A 543 -1.21 -7.37 -12.63
CA LEU A 543 -0.97 -6.83 -13.98
C LEU A 543 0.50 -6.44 -14.20
N LEU A 544 1.13 -5.82 -13.20
CA LEU A 544 2.57 -5.49 -13.25
C LEU A 544 3.44 -6.76 -13.31
N ALA A 545 3.07 -7.79 -12.55
CA ALA A 545 3.74 -9.09 -12.58
C ALA A 545 3.60 -9.76 -13.97
N GLU A 546 2.41 -9.71 -14.57
CA GLU A 546 2.19 -10.23 -15.93
C GLU A 546 2.98 -9.44 -16.98
N GLU A 547 3.03 -8.11 -16.88
CA GLU A 547 3.82 -7.27 -17.79
C GLU A 547 5.31 -7.55 -17.64
N ARG A 548 5.82 -7.60 -16.41
CA ARG A 548 7.20 -7.98 -16.13
C ARG A 548 7.54 -9.35 -16.70
N TRP A 549 6.68 -10.35 -16.46
CA TRP A 549 6.86 -11.70 -16.98
C TRP A 549 6.85 -11.75 -18.51
N ARG A 550 5.97 -11.00 -19.14
CA ARG A 550 5.88 -10.93 -20.61
C ARG A 550 7.15 -10.40 -21.26
N VAL A 551 7.81 -9.46 -20.59
CA VAL A 551 9.07 -8.86 -21.05
C VAL A 551 10.26 -9.77 -20.72
N LEU A 552 10.26 -10.45 -19.57
CA LEU A 552 11.36 -11.31 -19.12
C LEU A 552 11.39 -12.65 -19.85
N LYS A 553 10.24 -13.21 -20.17
CA LYS A 553 10.11 -14.53 -20.80
C LYS A 553 10.97 -14.73 -22.06
N PRO A 554 11.12 -13.76 -22.98
CA PRO A 554 12.01 -13.87 -24.12
C PRO A 554 13.50 -13.83 -23.77
N LEU A 555 13.86 -13.27 -22.61
CA LEU A 555 15.24 -13.09 -22.15
C LEU A 555 15.74 -14.28 -21.31
N ILE A 556 14.81 -15.12 -20.84
CA ILE A 556 15.13 -16.32 -20.09
C ILE A 556 15.54 -17.41 -21.09
N SER A 557 16.79 -17.83 -21.04
CA SER A 557 17.24 -18.94 -21.87
C SER A 557 16.52 -20.23 -21.47
N LYS A 558 16.31 -21.13 -22.41
CA LYS A 558 15.74 -22.45 -22.13
C LYS A 558 16.61 -23.30 -21.17
N GLU A 559 17.85 -22.88 -20.95
CA GLU A 559 18.80 -23.50 -20.03
C GLU A 559 18.65 -23.02 -18.59
N ASP A 560 17.83 -21.97 -18.35
CA ASP A 560 17.59 -21.40 -17.02
C ASP A 560 16.45 -22.14 -16.31
N SER A 561 16.67 -23.42 -15.97
CA SER A 561 15.72 -24.30 -15.26
C SER A 561 15.20 -23.67 -13.96
N GLY A 562 15.95 -22.77 -13.38
CA GLY A 562 15.63 -22.16 -12.10
C GLY A 562 14.38 -21.28 -12.08
N PHE A 563 14.03 -20.62 -13.21
CA PHE A 563 12.76 -19.86 -13.26
C PHE A 563 11.56 -20.79 -13.40
N GLU A 564 11.70 -21.89 -14.12
CA GLU A 564 10.65 -22.89 -14.23
C GLU A 564 10.40 -23.57 -12.88
N GLU A 565 11.45 -23.84 -12.11
CA GLU A 565 11.34 -24.38 -10.76
C GLU A 565 10.62 -23.41 -9.82
N LEU A 566 10.99 -22.12 -9.81
CA LEU A 566 10.31 -21.13 -9.00
C LEU A 566 8.84 -20.98 -9.40
N ALA A 567 8.56 -20.85 -10.69
CA ALA A 567 7.19 -20.74 -11.20
C ALA A 567 6.38 -22.02 -10.89
N SER A 568 7.01 -23.19 -10.95
CA SER A 568 6.40 -24.46 -10.59
C SER A 568 6.14 -24.59 -9.09
N ALA A 569 7.05 -24.09 -8.24
CA ALA A 569 6.88 -24.07 -6.79
C ALA A 569 5.74 -23.14 -6.39
N GLU A 570 5.68 -21.93 -6.96
CA GLU A 570 4.58 -20.98 -6.72
C GLU A 570 3.23 -21.50 -7.26
N PHE A 571 3.26 -22.14 -8.42
CA PHE A 571 2.07 -22.78 -8.98
C PHE A 571 1.58 -23.93 -8.10
N ARG A 572 2.46 -24.82 -7.66
CA ARG A 572 2.11 -25.92 -6.74
C ARG A 572 1.51 -25.39 -5.45
N ARG A 573 2.16 -24.41 -4.82
CA ARG A 573 1.65 -23.76 -3.61
C ARG A 573 0.23 -23.24 -3.81
N THR A 574 0.01 -22.47 -4.87
CA THR A 574 -1.32 -21.93 -5.20
C THR A 574 -2.32 -23.05 -5.47
N LEU A 575 -1.91 -24.09 -6.20
CA LEU A 575 -2.78 -25.21 -6.56
C LEU A 575 -3.24 -26.00 -5.33
N TYR A 576 -2.35 -26.23 -4.37
CA TYR A 576 -2.67 -26.98 -3.14
C TYR A 576 -3.56 -26.22 -2.17
N GLN A 577 -3.58 -24.89 -2.25
CA GLN A 577 -4.48 -24.04 -1.47
C GLN A 577 -5.91 -23.98 -2.05
N LEU A 578 -6.10 -24.39 -3.30
CA LEU A 578 -7.40 -24.38 -3.94
C LEU A 578 -8.23 -25.61 -3.58
N SER A 579 -9.56 -25.46 -3.59
CA SER A 579 -10.47 -26.61 -3.59
C SER A 579 -10.30 -27.43 -4.87
N GLU A 580 -10.78 -28.66 -4.89
CA GLU A 580 -10.73 -29.52 -6.07
C GLU A 580 -11.36 -28.86 -7.31
N LYS A 581 -12.46 -28.13 -7.12
CA LYS A 581 -13.10 -27.34 -8.20
C LYS A 581 -12.18 -26.28 -8.74
N GLY A 582 -11.47 -25.56 -7.86
CA GLY A 582 -10.47 -24.57 -8.23
C GLY A 582 -9.25 -25.22 -8.89
N GLN A 583 -8.80 -26.33 -8.39
CA GLN A 583 -7.72 -27.13 -8.99
C GLN A 583 -8.06 -27.58 -10.42
N ARG A 584 -9.28 -28.12 -10.62
CA ARG A 584 -9.77 -28.46 -11.97
C ARG A 584 -9.78 -27.27 -12.92
N ALA A 585 -10.29 -26.14 -12.44
CA ALA A 585 -10.35 -24.91 -13.23
C ALA A 585 -8.94 -24.42 -13.59
N MET A 586 -7.98 -24.54 -12.66
CA MET A 586 -6.60 -24.13 -12.86
C MET A 586 -5.87 -25.07 -13.85
N PHE A 587 -6.06 -26.38 -13.74
CA PHE A 587 -5.53 -27.34 -14.73
C PHE A 587 -6.06 -27.08 -16.12
N LYS A 588 -7.38 -26.90 -16.29
CA LYS A 588 -7.99 -26.55 -17.58
C LYS A 588 -7.42 -25.26 -18.18
N ARG A 589 -7.11 -24.29 -17.33
CA ARG A 589 -6.55 -23.00 -17.78
C ARG A 589 -5.08 -23.11 -18.18
N ARG A 590 -4.28 -23.87 -17.42
CA ARG A 590 -2.82 -23.97 -17.63
C ARG A 590 -2.42 -25.03 -18.63
N ALA A 591 -3.17 -26.10 -18.71
CA ALA A 591 -2.95 -27.23 -19.61
C ALA A 591 -4.26 -27.58 -20.37
N PRO A 592 -4.70 -26.72 -21.30
CA PRO A 592 -5.96 -26.90 -22.03
C PRO A 592 -6.03 -28.22 -22.80
N GLN A 593 -4.88 -28.81 -23.09
CA GLN A 593 -4.73 -30.09 -23.78
C GLN A 593 -5.02 -31.32 -22.90
N MET A 594 -5.04 -31.15 -21.56
CA MET A 594 -5.32 -32.25 -20.65
C MET A 594 -6.80 -32.65 -20.67
N GLY A 595 -7.03 -33.94 -20.86
CA GLY A 595 -8.36 -34.52 -20.81
C GLY A 595 -8.93 -34.55 -19.38
N PRO A 596 -10.28 -34.65 -19.22
CA PRO A 596 -10.90 -34.73 -17.90
C PRO A 596 -10.36 -35.88 -17.04
N GLU A 597 -10.10 -37.05 -17.66
CA GLU A 597 -9.57 -38.23 -16.97
C GLU A 597 -8.15 -38.03 -16.45
N GLU A 598 -7.30 -37.31 -17.19
CA GLU A 598 -5.94 -36.97 -16.76
C GLU A 598 -5.95 -36.01 -15.58
N ILE A 599 -6.87 -35.04 -15.60
CA ILE A 599 -7.06 -34.08 -14.49
C ILE A 599 -7.50 -34.84 -13.24
N GLU A 600 -8.48 -35.76 -13.35
CA GLU A 600 -8.93 -36.55 -12.19
C GLU A 600 -7.80 -37.45 -11.67
N LYS A 601 -7.04 -38.07 -12.51
CA LYS A 601 -5.86 -38.88 -12.10
C LYS A 601 -4.84 -38.05 -11.32
N MET A 602 -4.62 -36.79 -11.73
CA MET A 602 -3.75 -35.87 -10.97
C MET A 602 -4.35 -35.50 -9.62
N LEU A 603 -5.65 -35.25 -9.57
CA LEU A 603 -6.34 -34.94 -8.31
C LEU A 603 -6.35 -36.12 -7.35
N ASP A 604 -6.54 -37.35 -7.88
CA ASP A 604 -6.43 -38.60 -7.09
C ASP A 604 -5.03 -38.77 -6.50
N GLY A 605 -3.99 -38.54 -7.31
CA GLY A 605 -2.62 -38.53 -6.81
C GLY A 605 -2.36 -37.49 -5.71
N MET A 606 -2.94 -36.29 -5.87
CA MET A 606 -2.84 -35.26 -4.84
C MET A 606 -3.61 -35.62 -3.56
N ARG A 607 -4.76 -36.28 -3.66
CA ARG A 607 -5.51 -36.80 -2.49
C ARG A 607 -4.71 -37.87 -1.77
N ALA A 608 -4.18 -38.86 -2.50
CA ALA A 608 -3.36 -39.89 -1.93
C ALA A 608 -2.14 -39.34 -1.18
N LEU A 609 -1.40 -38.41 -1.79
CA LEU A 609 -0.28 -37.74 -1.13
C LEU A 609 -0.70 -36.98 0.12
N LYS A 610 -1.86 -36.33 0.10
CA LYS A 610 -2.39 -35.63 1.30
C LYS A 610 -2.80 -36.59 2.41
N GLU A 611 -3.25 -37.78 2.08
CA GLU A 611 -3.64 -38.81 3.04
C GLU A 611 -2.42 -39.53 3.63
N GLU A 612 -1.44 -39.84 2.79
CA GLU A 612 -0.24 -40.59 3.19
C GLU A 612 0.74 -39.71 4.00
N ASP A 613 1.08 -38.55 3.48
CA ASP A 613 1.87 -37.58 4.23
C ASP A 613 1.30 -36.16 4.10
N PRO A 614 0.49 -35.72 5.05
CA PRO A 614 -0.02 -34.35 5.06
C PRO A 614 1.05 -33.25 4.99
N PHE A 615 2.32 -33.54 5.23
CA PHE A 615 3.44 -32.60 5.16
C PHE A 615 4.26 -32.71 3.87
N ALA A 616 4.30 -33.87 3.22
CA ALA A 616 5.14 -34.11 2.04
C ALA A 616 4.75 -33.22 0.85
N VAL A 617 3.48 -32.93 0.72
CA VAL A 617 2.91 -32.24 -0.45
C VAL A 617 3.42 -30.79 -0.62
N LEU A 618 3.99 -30.21 0.42
CA LEU A 618 4.50 -28.84 0.39
C LEU A 618 6.02 -28.77 0.60
N GLN A 619 6.68 -29.93 0.63
CA GLN A 619 8.14 -30.01 0.77
C GLN A 619 8.77 -30.15 -0.60
N GLU A 620 9.65 -29.23 -0.98
CA GLU A 620 10.57 -29.45 -2.09
C GLU A 620 11.55 -30.56 -1.67
N GLY A 621 11.55 -31.65 -2.40
CA GLY A 621 12.51 -32.74 -2.22
C GLY A 621 12.20 -33.72 -1.10
N ALA A 622 10.94 -33.88 -0.70
CA ALA A 622 10.55 -35.07 0.04
C ALA A 622 10.85 -36.31 -0.81
N CYS A 623 11.99 -36.95 -0.55
CA CYS A 623 12.29 -38.25 -1.10
C CYS A 623 11.29 -39.24 -0.52
N LEU A 624 10.35 -39.69 -1.32
CA LEU A 624 9.45 -40.80 -1.02
C LEU A 624 10.19 -42.14 -0.83
N ASP A 625 11.52 -42.18 -0.98
CA ASP A 625 12.37 -43.37 -0.96
C ASP A 625 13.03 -43.66 0.39
N SER A 626 12.88 -42.88 1.39
CA SER A 626 13.42 -43.19 2.71
C SER A 626 12.38 -43.92 3.56
N GLY A 627 12.46 -45.26 3.55
CA GLY A 627 11.66 -46.14 4.40
C GLY A 627 11.91 -45.99 5.90
N GLU A 628 12.14 -44.81 6.39
CA GLU A 628 12.23 -44.49 7.82
C GLU A 628 10.83 -44.11 8.31
N GLU A 629 10.37 -44.87 9.26
CA GLU A 629 9.14 -44.59 10.03
C GLU A 629 9.29 -43.27 10.79
N GLY A 630 8.70 -42.22 10.27
CA GLY A 630 8.64 -40.91 10.86
C GLY A 630 9.06 -39.86 9.86
N ALA A 631 8.10 -39.20 9.23
CA ALA A 631 8.35 -38.02 8.42
C ALA A 631 9.11 -36.99 9.26
N GLN A 632 10.42 -36.93 9.10
CA GLN A 632 11.20 -35.79 9.59
C GLN A 632 10.63 -34.52 8.98
N LEU A 633 10.43 -33.51 9.81
CA LEU A 633 10.04 -32.21 9.34
C LEU A 633 11.18 -31.65 8.47
N ALA A 634 11.20 -31.97 7.19
CA ALA A 634 12.13 -31.33 6.30
C ALA A 634 11.85 -29.82 6.25
N ALA A 635 12.92 -29.04 6.12
CA ALA A 635 12.82 -27.60 6.01
C ALA A 635 11.79 -27.22 4.94
N PHE A 636 10.67 -26.66 5.33
CA PHE A 636 9.67 -26.17 4.40
C PHE A 636 9.87 -24.69 4.12
N LYS A 637 9.63 -24.32 2.89
CA LYS A 637 9.93 -23.02 2.37
C LYS A 637 8.65 -22.33 1.95
N LEU A 638 8.39 -21.16 2.53
CA LEU A 638 7.33 -20.26 2.09
C LEU A 638 7.98 -19.16 1.24
N ALA A 639 7.60 -19.06 -0.04
CA ALA A 639 8.03 -17.97 -0.88
C ALA A 639 6.98 -16.85 -0.84
N PRO A 640 7.22 -15.72 -0.13
CA PRO A 640 6.33 -14.58 -0.17
C PRO A 640 6.28 -14.01 -1.59
N ASN A 641 5.17 -13.36 -1.91
CA ASN A 641 4.99 -12.74 -3.20
C ASN A 641 6.02 -11.62 -3.41
N PHE A 642 6.78 -11.74 -4.49
CA PHE A 642 7.86 -10.82 -4.79
C PHE A 642 7.38 -9.39 -5.07
N GLU A 643 6.30 -9.23 -5.84
CA GLU A 643 5.72 -7.93 -6.16
C GLU A 643 5.23 -7.22 -4.90
N MET A 644 4.68 -7.98 -3.97
CA MET A 644 4.24 -7.43 -2.70
C MET A 644 5.42 -7.03 -1.81
N ALA A 645 6.47 -7.83 -1.77
CA ALA A 645 7.69 -7.49 -1.06
C ALA A 645 8.34 -6.21 -1.64
N MET A 646 8.35 -6.07 -2.97
CA MET A 646 8.80 -4.85 -3.64
C MET A 646 7.93 -3.65 -3.29
N TYR A 647 6.62 -3.80 -3.32
CA TYR A 647 5.69 -2.74 -2.98
C TYR A 647 5.92 -2.24 -1.54
N VAL A 648 5.99 -3.16 -0.56
CA VAL A 648 6.24 -2.82 0.83
C VAL A 648 7.62 -2.17 1.00
N ALA A 649 8.64 -2.69 0.34
CA ALA A 649 9.99 -2.14 0.40
C ALA A 649 10.03 -0.69 -0.12
N GLN A 650 9.35 -0.42 -1.23
CA GLN A 650 9.23 0.93 -1.79
C GLN A 650 8.46 1.86 -0.87
N ALA A 651 7.26 1.46 -0.43
CA ALA A 651 6.39 2.26 0.43
C ALA A 651 7.02 2.60 1.78
N LYS A 652 7.91 1.76 2.28
CA LYS A 652 8.57 1.91 3.59
C LYS A 652 10.03 2.34 3.50
N GLY A 653 10.57 2.54 2.31
CA GLY A 653 11.97 2.88 2.10
C GLY A 653 12.89 1.80 2.67
N ALA A 654 12.54 0.52 2.49
CA ALA A 654 13.25 -0.62 3.01
C ALA A 654 14.14 -1.27 1.95
N ALA A 655 15.16 -2.01 2.37
CA ALA A 655 15.92 -2.92 1.54
C ALA A 655 15.13 -4.21 1.27
N ILE A 656 15.55 -5.01 0.30
CA ILE A 656 15.09 -6.38 0.13
C ILE A 656 16.16 -7.34 0.58
N ILE A 657 15.78 -8.35 1.35
CA ILE A 657 16.62 -9.48 1.70
C ILE A 657 16.06 -10.73 1.05
N THR A 658 16.91 -11.50 0.42
CA THR A 658 16.54 -12.81 -0.09
C THR A 658 17.72 -13.80 0.00
N ASP A 659 17.43 -15.01 0.40
CA ASP A 659 18.33 -16.16 0.37
C ASP A 659 18.04 -17.11 -0.81
N HIS A 660 17.04 -16.78 -1.62
CA HIS A 660 16.58 -17.63 -2.71
C HIS A 660 17.33 -17.31 -4.00
N PRO A 661 18.13 -18.24 -4.57
CA PRO A 661 18.91 -17.98 -5.78
C PRO A 661 18.05 -17.53 -6.98
N LEU A 662 16.82 -18.03 -7.09
CA LEU A 662 15.91 -17.69 -8.19
C LEU A 662 15.33 -16.29 -8.04
N ARG A 663 15.06 -15.83 -6.81
CA ARG A 663 14.67 -14.44 -6.56
C ARG A 663 15.79 -13.47 -6.96
N TRP A 664 17.03 -13.84 -6.74
CA TRP A 664 18.18 -13.08 -7.23
C TRP A 664 18.21 -12.98 -8.75
N LYS A 665 17.97 -14.08 -9.46
CA LYS A 665 17.86 -14.05 -10.92
C LYS A 665 16.70 -13.17 -11.38
N GLU A 666 15.57 -13.25 -10.74
CA GLU A 666 14.40 -12.44 -11.03
C GLU A 666 14.69 -10.94 -10.84
N ILE A 667 15.35 -10.56 -9.76
CA ILE A 667 15.83 -9.21 -9.53
C ILE A 667 16.82 -8.77 -10.62
N LEU A 668 17.77 -9.62 -10.99
CA LEU A 668 18.71 -9.37 -12.09
C LEU A 668 17.99 -9.09 -13.41
N PHE A 669 16.99 -9.85 -13.76
CA PHE A 669 16.25 -9.64 -15.00
C PHE A 669 15.42 -8.35 -14.95
N ALA A 670 14.81 -8.02 -13.84
CA ALA A 670 14.13 -6.75 -13.66
C ALA A 670 15.07 -5.55 -13.87
N ILE A 671 16.33 -5.71 -13.55
CA ILE A 671 17.41 -4.72 -13.67
C ILE A 671 17.86 -4.50 -15.13
N LEU A 672 17.93 -5.57 -15.95
CA LEU A 672 18.35 -5.48 -17.35
C LEU A 672 17.46 -4.57 -18.21
N MET A 673 16.28 -4.24 -17.73
CA MET A 673 15.33 -3.37 -18.43
C MET A 673 15.61 -1.86 -18.22
N ARG A 674 16.55 -1.52 -17.36
CA ARG A 674 16.88 -0.12 -17.07
C ARG A 674 18.04 0.36 -17.95
N ASN A 675 17.80 1.39 -18.73
CA ASN A 675 18.81 2.16 -19.46
C ASN A 675 19.21 3.38 -18.61
N GLY A 676 20.25 3.28 -17.84
CA GLY A 676 20.77 4.42 -17.07
C GLY A 676 22.03 4.09 -16.29
N ASP A 677 23.07 4.93 -16.42
CA ASP A 677 24.31 4.83 -15.68
C ASP A 677 24.16 5.47 -14.30
N LEU A 678 23.77 4.69 -13.30
CA LEU A 678 23.93 5.06 -11.90
C LEU A 678 25.28 4.57 -11.42
N VAL A 679 26.30 5.39 -11.59
CA VAL A 679 27.66 5.08 -11.11
C VAL A 679 27.79 5.61 -9.69
N HIS A 680 27.54 4.77 -8.72
CA HIS A 680 27.85 5.06 -7.32
C HIS A 680 29.11 4.30 -6.94
N ASN A 681 30.16 5.02 -6.68
CA ASN A 681 31.45 4.43 -6.39
C ASN A 681 31.75 4.52 -4.88
N LEU A 682 31.29 3.53 -4.13
CA LEU A 682 31.64 3.40 -2.71
C LEU A 682 32.79 2.39 -2.51
N ARG A 683 33.89 2.57 -3.26
CA ARG A 683 35.05 1.66 -3.25
C ARG A 683 35.71 1.50 -1.87
N GLY A 684 35.79 2.56 -1.09
CA GLY A 684 36.39 2.51 0.23
C GLY A 684 35.53 1.70 1.22
N LEU A 685 34.18 1.80 1.12
CA LEU A 685 33.29 0.97 1.91
C LEU A 685 33.38 -0.49 1.47
N ASP A 686 33.40 -0.77 0.16
CA ASP A 686 33.58 -2.13 -0.38
C ASP A 686 34.90 -2.74 0.13
N GLN A 687 36.01 -2.01 0.03
CA GLN A 687 37.31 -2.47 0.50
C GLN A 687 37.30 -2.74 2.01
N ALA A 688 36.66 -1.89 2.82
CA ALA A 688 36.54 -2.09 4.27
C ALA A 688 35.72 -3.35 4.61
N ILE A 689 34.60 -3.56 3.91
CA ILE A 689 33.75 -4.75 4.10
C ILE A 689 34.49 -6.02 3.72
N ARG A 690 35.16 -6.04 2.55
CA ARG A 690 35.91 -7.22 2.07
C ARG A 690 37.14 -7.52 2.89
N SER A 691 37.80 -6.53 3.46
CA SER A 691 38.99 -6.71 4.31
C SER A 691 38.68 -7.14 5.73
N ALA A 692 37.45 -7.01 6.18
CA ALA A 692 37.03 -7.46 7.49
C ALA A 692 36.85 -8.98 7.49
N SER A 693 37.61 -9.70 8.33
CA SER A 693 37.25 -11.08 8.63
C SER A 693 36.01 -11.07 9.51
N PHE A 694 34.88 -11.36 8.89
CA PHE A 694 33.60 -11.26 9.57
C PHE A 694 33.29 -12.55 10.30
N SER A 695 33.05 -12.46 11.60
CA SER A 695 32.54 -13.59 12.39
C SER A 695 31.16 -13.31 12.95
N MET A 696 30.32 -14.31 12.91
CA MET A 696 29.00 -14.30 13.56
C MET A 696 29.06 -15.13 14.85
N ALA A 697 28.19 -14.79 15.76
CA ALA A 697 27.90 -15.71 16.87
C ALA A 697 27.18 -16.94 16.31
N GLN A 698 27.63 -18.13 16.70
CA GLN A 698 26.99 -19.39 16.32
C GLN A 698 25.64 -19.49 17.07
N HIS A 699 24.58 -19.88 16.36
CA HIS A 699 23.28 -20.03 16.98
C HIS A 699 23.24 -21.14 18.02
N CYS A 700 22.93 -20.78 19.24
CA CYS A 700 22.53 -21.67 20.33
C CYS A 700 21.56 -20.90 21.25
N GLY A 701 20.80 -21.57 22.10
CA GLY A 701 19.83 -20.92 22.99
C GLY A 701 20.41 -19.78 23.82
N GLU A 702 21.61 -19.97 24.38
CA GLU A 702 22.32 -18.96 25.16
C GLU A 702 22.66 -17.69 24.35
N ILE A 703 23.01 -17.84 23.09
CA ILE A 703 23.26 -16.70 22.18
C ILE A 703 21.99 -15.93 21.94
N PHE A 704 20.89 -16.62 21.80
CA PHE A 704 19.60 -15.99 21.55
C PHE A 704 19.19 -15.08 22.72
N GLU A 705 19.31 -15.58 23.94
CA GLU A 705 19.02 -14.80 25.14
C GLU A 705 19.96 -13.58 25.27
N TRP A 706 21.27 -13.78 25.09
CA TRP A 706 22.20 -12.66 25.08
C TRP A 706 21.89 -11.62 24.00
N TRP A 707 21.51 -12.07 22.80
CA TRP A 707 21.14 -11.17 21.70
C TRP A 707 19.91 -10.37 22.01
N LEU A 708 18.90 -10.99 22.60
CA LEU A 708 17.67 -10.30 23.01
C LEU A 708 17.96 -9.24 24.07
N GLU A 709 18.81 -9.56 25.02
CA GLU A 709 19.17 -8.64 26.12
C GLU A 709 20.03 -7.47 25.65
N LYS A 710 21.09 -7.73 24.92
CA LYS A 710 22.12 -6.71 24.57
C LYS A 710 21.86 -6.02 23.22
N GLN A 711 21.15 -6.68 22.29
CA GLN A 711 20.81 -6.16 20.96
C GLN A 711 21.99 -5.43 20.25
N PRO A 712 23.16 -6.02 20.09
CA PRO A 712 24.32 -5.35 19.53
C PRO A 712 24.10 -5.08 18.03
N ARG A 713 23.86 -3.84 17.65
CA ARG A 713 23.57 -3.44 16.25
C ARG A 713 24.52 -2.34 15.76
N PRO A 714 25.83 -2.48 15.89
CA PRO A 714 26.76 -1.41 15.56
C PRO A 714 26.82 -1.08 14.07
N HIS A 715 26.45 -2.01 13.18
CA HIS A 715 26.47 -1.82 11.74
C HIS A 715 25.22 -1.05 11.22
N VAL A 716 24.11 -1.07 11.95
CA VAL A 716 22.85 -0.43 11.51
C VAL A 716 23.02 1.05 11.16
N PRO A 717 23.70 1.89 11.96
CA PRO A 717 23.93 3.30 11.62
C PRO A 717 24.73 3.47 10.34
N VAL A 718 25.73 2.63 10.11
CA VAL A 718 26.60 2.71 8.92
C VAL A 718 25.80 2.41 7.65
N LEU A 719 25.02 1.32 7.66
CA LEU A 719 24.18 0.95 6.51
C LEU A 719 23.06 1.96 6.27
N ARG A 720 22.45 2.48 7.33
CA ARG A 720 21.47 3.57 7.22
C ARG A 720 22.08 4.79 6.54
N ASP A 721 23.29 5.18 6.88
CA ASP A 721 23.95 6.33 6.28
C ASP A 721 24.37 6.07 4.84
N ALA A 722 24.83 4.84 4.52
CA ALA A 722 25.07 4.41 3.14
C ALA A 722 23.80 4.46 2.29
N TYR A 723 22.70 3.93 2.83
CA TYR A 723 21.39 3.94 2.17
C TYR A 723 20.89 5.37 1.92
N ARG A 724 20.94 6.24 2.92
CA ARG A 724 20.59 7.67 2.77
C ARG A 724 21.45 8.39 1.74
N TYR A 725 22.71 8.05 1.66
CA TYR A 725 23.60 8.59 0.66
C TYR A 725 23.18 8.18 -0.74
N LEU A 726 23.00 6.88 -0.96
CA LEU A 726 22.56 6.32 -2.25
C LEU A 726 21.23 6.91 -2.72
N SER A 727 20.31 7.14 -1.81
CA SER A 727 19.00 7.75 -2.13
C SER A 727 19.06 9.25 -2.51
N ARG A 728 20.18 9.92 -2.28
CA ARG A 728 20.32 11.39 -2.47
C ARG A 728 21.39 11.78 -3.48
N VAL A 729 22.19 10.83 -3.91
CA VAL A 729 23.33 11.11 -4.81
C VAL A 729 22.89 11.79 -6.09
N ASP A 730 21.82 11.31 -6.71
CA ASP A 730 21.32 11.86 -7.98
C ASP A 730 20.86 13.31 -7.86
N ALA A 731 20.40 13.72 -6.67
CA ALA A 731 19.87 15.07 -6.45
C ALA A 731 20.95 16.11 -6.04
N ARG A 732 22.07 15.67 -5.45
CA ARG A 732 23.02 16.56 -4.76
C ARG A 732 24.49 16.35 -5.13
N GLY A 733 24.80 15.36 -5.96
CA GLY A 733 26.18 14.98 -6.28
C GLY A 733 26.92 14.32 -5.10
N VAL A 734 28.10 13.79 -5.39
CA VAL A 734 28.93 13.07 -4.42
C VAL A 734 29.62 14.07 -3.47
N LYS A 735 29.41 13.88 -2.15
CA LYS A 735 30.15 14.66 -1.15
C LYS A 735 31.60 14.14 -1.02
N PRO A 736 32.60 15.01 -1.07
CA PRO A 736 33.97 14.59 -0.79
C PRO A 736 34.10 13.88 0.55
N ASN A 737 34.89 12.82 0.61
CA ASN A 737 35.20 12.04 1.82
C ASN A 737 34.03 11.27 2.46
N PHE A 738 32.83 11.23 1.83
CA PHE A 738 31.71 10.48 2.42
C PHE A 738 32.01 8.97 2.47
N GLU A 739 32.51 8.44 1.38
CA GLU A 739 32.90 7.03 1.23
C GLU A 739 33.96 6.63 2.26
N GLN A 740 35.02 7.42 2.39
CA GLN A 740 36.08 7.16 3.38
C GLN A 740 35.55 7.16 4.81
N ARG A 741 34.64 8.07 5.13
CA ARG A 741 33.98 8.09 6.45
C ARG A 741 33.15 6.84 6.71
N LEU A 742 32.36 6.37 5.72
CA LEU A 742 31.59 5.13 5.86
C LEU A 742 32.50 3.90 6.07
N ALA A 743 33.61 3.83 5.35
CA ALA A 743 34.60 2.77 5.49
C ALA A 743 35.16 2.71 6.92
N ILE A 744 35.56 3.86 7.46
CA ILE A 744 36.06 3.98 8.84
C ILE A 744 34.97 3.59 9.85
N GLN A 745 33.74 4.07 9.65
CA GLN A 745 32.62 3.73 10.53
C GLN A 745 32.31 2.24 10.49
N PHE A 746 32.36 1.60 9.30
CA PHE A 746 32.13 0.17 9.17
C PHE A 746 33.19 -0.64 9.93
N THR A 747 34.46 -0.32 9.72
CA THR A 747 35.58 -1.00 10.41
C THR A 747 35.45 -0.88 11.94
N ARG A 748 35.08 0.32 12.43
CA ARG A 748 34.85 0.54 13.87
C ARG A 748 33.67 -0.28 14.38
N ALA A 749 32.53 -0.25 13.66
CA ALA A 749 31.34 -1.00 14.03
C ALA A 749 31.60 -2.51 14.08
N HIS A 750 32.37 -3.03 13.12
CA HIS A 750 32.74 -4.44 13.10
C HIS A 750 33.59 -4.83 14.29
N LYS A 751 34.61 -4.04 14.60
CA LYS A 751 35.47 -4.26 15.78
C LYS A 751 34.69 -4.19 17.11
N GLU A 752 33.74 -3.28 17.20
CA GLU A 752 32.82 -3.16 18.33
C GLU A 752 31.99 -4.43 18.51
N TYR A 753 31.42 -4.94 17.42
CA TYR A 753 30.64 -6.17 17.41
C TYR A 753 31.47 -7.40 17.81
N GLU A 754 32.66 -7.57 17.22
CA GLU A 754 33.57 -8.67 17.58
C GLU A 754 34.01 -8.62 19.06
N THR A 755 34.22 -7.41 19.56
CA THR A 755 34.54 -7.22 20.98
C THR A 755 33.38 -7.64 21.89
N ALA A 756 32.15 -7.34 21.48
CA ALA A 756 30.95 -7.72 22.23
C ALA A 756 30.76 -9.25 22.26
N ILE A 757 30.92 -9.93 21.11
CA ILE A 757 30.88 -11.40 21.04
C ILE A 757 31.95 -12.03 21.92
N ALA A 758 33.19 -11.53 21.83
CA ALA A 758 34.31 -12.06 22.61
C ALA A 758 34.11 -11.92 24.13
N LYS A 759 33.58 -10.77 24.57
CA LYS A 759 33.27 -10.53 25.99
C LYS A 759 32.16 -11.44 26.52
N ALA A 760 31.21 -11.79 25.64
CA ALA A 760 30.12 -12.70 25.99
C ALA A 760 30.55 -14.17 26.02
N GLY A 761 31.77 -14.49 25.59
CA GLY A 761 32.27 -15.87 25.55
C GLY A 761 31.58 -16.75 24.52
N LEU A 762 30.91 -16.13 23.54
CA LEU A 762 30.09 -16.85 22.58
C LEU A 762 30.93 -17.53 21.50
N MET A 763 30.49 -18.70 21.04
CA MET A 763 31.12 -19.40 19.94
C MET A 763 30.95 -18.57 18.66
N ARG A 764 32.01 -18.56 17.85
CA ARG A 764 32.05 -17.81 16.59
C ARG A 764 31.94 -18.74 15.40
N GLN A 765 31.14 -18.34 14.45
CA GLN A 765 31.11 -18.93 13.14
C GLN A 765 31.78 -17.96 12.17
N GLU A 766 32.72 -18.44 11.37
CA GLU A 766 33.24 -17.63 10.30
C GLU A 766 32.13 -17.34 9.28
N ALA A 767 31.93 -16.08 9.02
CA ALA A 767 31.02 -15.60 8.02
C ALA A 767 31.76 -14.68 7.05
N ARG A 768 31.26 -14.59 5.83
CA ARG A 768 31.81 -13.72 4.81
C ARG A 768 30.74 -12.74 4.38
N ILE A 769 31.04 -11.45 4.47
CA ILE A 769 30.25 -10.41 3.82
C ILE A 769 31.01 -9.95 2.59
N GLN A 770 30.34 -9.96 1.45
CA GLN A 770 30.81 -9.34 0.24
C GLN A 770 29.90 -8.17 -0.07
N CYS A 771 30.49 -7.05 -0.45
CA CYS A 771 29.77 -5.89 -0.91
C CYS A 771 30.05 -5.68 -2.39
N ALA A 772 29.04 -5.39 -3.17
CA ALA A 772 29.17 -5.00 -4.56
C ALA A 772 28.32 -3.75 -4.82
N PHE A 773 28.81 -2.88 -5.67
CA PHE A 773 28.13 -1.68 -6.14
C PHE A 773 27.93 -1.78 -7.65
N PRO A 774 26.90 -2.52 -8.11
CA PRO A 774 26.67 -2.71 -9.54
C PRO A 774 26.32 -1.39 -10.23
N ASN A 775 26.77 -1.23 -11.46
CA ASN A 775 26.38 -0.08 -12.28
C ASN A 775 24.92 -0.19 -12.71
N GLY A 776 24.24 0.95 -12.81
CA GLY A 776 22.90 1.03 -13.39
C GLY A 776 21.72 0.84 -12.42
N GLY A 777 21.95 0.43 -11.18
CA GLY A 777 20.90 0.26 -10.18
C GLY A 777 19.85 -0.82 -10.56
N ILE A 778 18.73 -0.85 -9.87
CA ILE A 778 17.61 -1.72 -10.14
C ILE A 778 16.64 -1.07 -11.14
N TYR A 779 15.85 -1.91 -11.82
CA TYR A 779 14.92 -1.62 -12.90
C TYR A 779 14.08 -0.34 -12.74
N ASP A 780 13.58 -0.05 -11.56
CA ASP A 780 12.80 1.15 -11.31
C ASP A 780 13.62 2.16 -10.51
N SER A 781 13.50 3.46 -10.82
CA SER A 781 14.15 4.54 -10.07
C SER A 781 13.80 4.50 -8.59
N THR A 782 12.64 4.01 -8.24
CA THR A 782 12.18 3.77 -6.87
C THR A 782 13.01 2.71 -6.16
N ILE A 783 13.53 1.73 -6.91
CA ILE A 783 14.31 0.60 -6.40
C ILE A 783 15.80 0.97 -6.24
N THR A 784 16.24 2.13 -6.67
CA THR A 784 17.62 2.60 -6.41
C THR A 784 17.96 2.70 -4.92
N ARG A 785 16.93 2.68 -4.06
CA ARG A 785 17.06 2.71 -2.61
C ARG A 785 17.24 1.36 -1.97
N LEU A 786 17.16 0.28 -2.72
CA LEU A 786 17.27 -1.07 -2.20
C LEU A 786 18.73 -1.41 -1.87
N LEU A 787 18.90 -1.97 -0.70
CA LEU A 787 20.04 -2.79 -0.32
C LEU A 787 19.61 -4.23 -0.51
N LEU A 788 20.33 -4.98 -1.33
CA LEU A 788 20.07 -6.39 -1.55
C LEU A 788 21.09 -7.20 -0.78
N MET A 789 20.59 -8.15 0.00
CA MET A 789 21.40 -9.08 0.76
C MET A 789 20.98 -10.52 0.42
N SER A 790 21.94 -11.38 0.22
CA SER A 790 21.74 -12.81 -0.01
C SER A 790 22.80 -13.63 0.67
N SER A 791 22.47 -14.83 1.04
CA SER A 791 23.42 -15.85 1.47
C SER A 791 24.16 -16.51 0.30
N SER A 792 23.77 -16.27 -0.95
CA SER A 792 24.38 -16.86 -2.15
C SER A 792 25.48 -15.96 -2.74
N GLU A 793 26.44 -16.58 -3.46
CA GLU A 793 27.50 -15.88 -4.17
C GLU A 793 27.07 -15.29 -5.53
N HIS A 794 25.80 -15.22 -5.84
CA HIS A 794 25.33 -14.70 -7.10
C HIS A 794 25.60 -13.21 -7.23
N HIS A 795 26.19 -12.82 -8.36
CA HIS A 795 26.35 -11.41 -8.70
C HIS A 795 25.01 -10.80 -9.11
N VAL A 796 24.63 -9.75 -8.44
CA VAL A 796 23.50 -8.93 -8.84
C VAL A 796 24.04 -7.71 -9.56
N GLN A 797 23.82 -7.64 -10.88
CA GLN A 797 24.14 -6.44 -11.66
C GLN A 797 23.04 -5.39 -11.47
N ASN A 798 23.43 -4.12 -11.59
CA ASN A 798 22.50 -2.99 -11.62
C ASN A 798 21.68 -2.75 -10.36
N VAL A 799 22.17 -3.13 -9.19
CA VAL A 799 21.63 -2.69 -7.90
C VAL A 799 22.57 -1.65 -7.27
N PRO A 800 22.04 -0.69 -6.48
CA PRO A 800 22.90 0.36 -5.90
C PRO A 800 23.91 -0.18 -4.90
N MET A 801 23.54 -1.16 -4.15
CA MET A 801 24.44 -1.90 -3.24
C MET A 801 23.87 -3.30 -3.00
N ALA A 802 24.68 -4.30 -3.21
CA ALA A 802 24.38 -5.69 -2.88
C ALA A 802 25.32 -6.18 -1.78
N LEU A 803 24.77 -6.72 -0.72
CA LEU A 803 25.50 -7.39 0.34
C LEU A 803 25.24 -8.89 0.24
N TYR A 804 26.30 -9.65 0.17
CA TYR A 804 26.26 -11.11 0.16
C TYR A 804 26.74 -11.59 1.51
N PHE A 805 25.94 -12.41 2.13
CA PHE A 805 26.23 -12.96 3.43
C PHE A 805 26.30 -14.48 3.33
N ASP A 806 27.47 -15.01 3.61
CA ASP A 806 27.72 -16.45 3.59
C ASP A 806 28.30 -16.89 4.94
N ALA A 807 27.56 -17.72 5.65
CA ALA A 807 28.05 -18.36 6.87
C ALA A 807 28.64 -19.69 6.47
N LYS A 808 29.94 -19.88 6.71
CA LYS A 808 30.58 -21.18 6.52
C LYS A 808 29.96 -22.18 7.48
N HIS A 809 29.07 -23.02 6.97
CA HIS A 809 28.64 -24.20 7.68
C HIS A 809 29.88 -25.09 7.91
N GLN A 810 30.27 -25.30 9.15
CA GLN A 810 31.15 -26.42 9.44
C GLN A 810 30.37 -27.67 9.07
N ASN A 811 30.75 -28.28 7.94
CA ASN A 811 30.35 -29.65 7.67
C ASN A 811 30.76 -30.48 8.87
N HIS A 812 29.83 -30.81 9.73
CA HIS A 812 29.99 -31.94 10.62
C HIS A 812 30.18 -33.18 9.74
N GLN A 813 31.40 -33.44 9.37
CA GLN A 813 31.77 -34.77 8.98
C GLN A 813 31.46 -35.67 10.16
N THR A 814 30.29 -36.30 10.12
CA THR A 814 29.99 -37.45 10.95
C THR A 814 31.14 -38.44 10.83
N ARG A 815 31.87 -38.60 11.92
CA ARG A 815 32.59 -39.82 12.17
C ARG A 815 31.64 -40.88 12.70
#